data_1c9da9a2f9dc54627e6d43907052c5be
#
_entry.id   1c9da9a2f9dc54627e6d43907052c5be
#
_cell.length_a   1.000
_cell.length_b   1.000
_cell.length_c   1.000
_cell.angle_alpha   90.00
_cell.angle_beta   90.00
_cell.angle_gamma   90.00
#
_symmetry.space_group_name_H-M   'P 1'
#
loop_
_entity.id
_entity.type
_entity.pdbx_description
1 polymer ?
#
loop_
_entity_poly.entity_id
_entity_poly.type
_entity_poly.pdbx_seq_one_letter_code
_entity_poly.pdbx_strand_id
1 'polypeptide(L)'
;MLLNSLFALAVVIMFAFALHTLTGIKSRLAPLVSITTLVAVAILCGMYDLLKPGVVLAYAVGVAAFAYSLYKAKDSLKEKLASFLSPGVVLFILSSFAMLLFMAMRQPLMTEWDEFSFWGISQKLLKIHDQLYTYYKSSMIGNSTPPGLPVLSYFFQRFVPEFTEWISFLAYDVLFFACYSAFTAAFEKKSWNSAVMTYVFGFLVPYVFEVYTKIIYLEPVYMLTYADIPLGVVFAGAMAVYFFSENTDSRTVLPVLPVIFFLTMIKDMGFALSCIVVFMAFFDMWAGRKEFSFLKIRGFFGKVAAAAVMLITALGTFLSWSMHMARVMERDPFALGGATNMGMVEMLVTGVKELLIGPRSEKFQVITDLMVKAFLRTELSFLGSGIRIFIIITAVFAVAAVLNDKKGFLRTVTLYVTSLIGFVGYYVFHIFLYVYIFKDNAYELVSYNRYIYPYYIGWMCFGVFALCLAVKNGRRFLSKTALFCFSGIILVLFHVYTDYEYLFIGCAERNFATRRSIQTKADYLDDVINPEDVIYLYSGGDNGQRWFIYTHQLAENYIIEDFGVDTTGMTEEEIRTAYRQKLYTRFTEKGVTHVLIDSSSEFFIDTFGDLFDVPMDYVGLDSVAYYKVNYTDDWFSFSEVKGGVVK
;
A
#
# COMPACT_ATOMS: atom_id res chain seq x y z
N MET A 1 4.43 -19.91 -13.87
CA MET A 1 4.04 -18.58 -13.37
C MET A 1 2.60 -18.24 -13.75
N LEU A 2 2.25 -18.02 -15.02
CA LEU A 2 0.90 -17.63 -15.47
C LEU A 2 -0.22 -18.53 -14.92
N LEU A 3 -0.09 -19.85 -15.00
CA LEU A 3 -1.09 -20.82 -14.52
C LEU A 3 -1.32 -20.70 -12.99
N ASN A 4 -0.27 -20.45 -12.24
CA ASN A 4 -0.35 -20.31 -10.77
C ASN A 4 -1.08 -19.01 -10.36
N SER A 5 -0.79 -17.90 -11.04
CA SER A 5 -1.50 -16.64 -10.81
C SER A 5 -2.96 -16.72 -11.26
N LEU A 6 -3.22 -17.43 -12.36
CA LEU A 6 -4.59 -17.73 -12.80
C LEU A 6 -5.35 -18.56 -11.76
N PHE A 7 -4.69 -19.52 -11.11
CA PHE A 7 -5.30 -20.31 -10.04
C PHE A 7 -5.66 -19.44 -8.83
N ALA A 8 -4.79 -18.53 -8.40
CA ALA A 8 -5.08 -17.58 -7.33
C ALA A 8 -6.31 -16.71 -7.65
N LEU A 9 -6.36 -16.15 -8.86
CA LEU A 9 -7.50 -15.37 -9.34
C LEU A 9 -8.78 -16.22 -9.38
N ALA A 10 -8.68 -17.47 -9.86
CA ALA A 10 -9.81 -18.40 -9.89
C ALA A 10 -10.37 -18.68 -8.49
N VAL A 11 -9.51 -18.86 -7.47
CA VAL A 11 -9.96 -19.08 -6.08
C VAL A 11 -10.69 -17.84 -5.55
N VAL A 12 -10.20 -16.63 -5.84
CA VAL A 12 -10.90 -15.37 -5.48
C VAL A 12 -12.30 -15.34 -6.11
N ILE A 13 -12.43 -15.70 -7.40
CA ILE A 13 -13.73 -15.72 -8.10
C ILE A 13 -14.64 -16.83 -7.56
N MET A 14 -14.10 -18.01 -7.30
CA MET A 14 -14.84 -19.14 -6.72
C MET A 14 -15.39 -18.79 -5.34
N PHE A 15 -14.58 -18.17 -4.47
CA PHE A 15 -15.03 -17.78 -3.16
C PHE A 15 -16.02 -16.61 -3.22
N ALA A 16 -15.85 -15.66 -4.15
CA ALA A 16 -16.84 -14.59 -4.40
C ALA A 16 -18.20 -15.17 -4.82
N PHE A 17 -18.22 -16.18 -5.69
CA PHE A 17 -19.44 -16.89 -6.06
C PHE A 17 -20.08 -17.60 -4.85
N ALA A 18 -19.27 -18.26 -4.03
CA ALA A 18 -19.74 -18.91 -2.80
C ALA A 18 -20.38 -17.90 -1.83
N LEU A 19 -19.71 -16.78 -1.57
CA LEU A 19 -20.24 -15.70 -0.74
C LEU A 19 -21.59 -15.18 -1.27
N HIS A 20 -21.69 -14.90 -2.59
CA HIS A 20 -22.94 -14.48 -3.19
C HIS A 20 -24.06 -15.53 -3.01
N THR A 21 -23.75 -16.78 -3.25
CA THR A 21 -24.73 -17.87 -3.25
C THR A 21 -25.21 -18.24 -1.84
N LEU A 22 -24.29 -18.30 -0.88
CA LEU A 22 -24.57 -18.79 0.47
C LEU A 22 -25.08 -17.70 1.40
N THR A 23 -24.58 -16.46 1.27
CA THR A 23 -24.90 -15.37 2.19
C THR A 23 -25.89 -14.35 1.61
N GLY A 24 -26.12 -14.39 0.29
CA GLY A 24 -26.96 -13.44 -0.40
C GLY A 24 -26.36 -12.03 -0.55
N ILE A 25 -25.05 -11.87 -0.35
CA ILE A 25 -24.34 -10.62 -0.64
C ILE A 25 -24.52 -10.25 -2.10
N LYS A 26 -24.66 -8.96 -2.43
CA LYS A 26 -24.68 -8.51 -3.83
C LYS A 26 -23.44 -8.99 -4.57
N SER A 27 -23.61 -9.60 -5.74
CA SER A 27 -22.51 -10.16 -6.53
C SER A 27 -21.36 -9.18 -6.77
N ARG A 28 -21.66 -7.90 -6.98
CA ARG A 28 -20.66 -6.84 -7.24
C ARG A 28 -19.79 -6.49 -6.04
N LEU A 29 -20.25 -6.76 -4.83
CA LEU A 29 -19.49 -6.59 -3.58
C LEU A 29 -18.61 -7.81 -3.26
N ALA A 30 -19.02 -8.97 -3.78
CA ALA A 30 -18.42 -10.25 -3.43
C ALA A 30 -16.91 -10.37 -3.78
N PRO A 31 -16.38 -9.86 -4.91
CA PRO A 31 -14.95 -9.94 -5.20
C PRO A 31 -14.07 -9.27 -4.14
N LEU A 32 -14.44 -8.06 -3.68
CA LEU A 32 -13.68 -7.35 -2.65
C LEU A 32 -13.74 -8.06 -1.30
N VAL A 33 -14.92 -8.51 -0.90
CA VAL A 33 -15.09 -9.28 0.35
C VAL A 33 -14.33 -10.61 0.28
N SER A 34 -14.30 -11.25 -0.89
CA SER A 34 -13.57 -12.49 -1.13
C SER A 34 -12.07 -12.33 -0.91
N ILE A 35 -11.44 -11.41 -1.65
CA ILE A 35 -9.98 -11.22 -1.58
C ILE A 35 -9.54 -10.79 -0.18
N THR A 36 -10.26 -9.86 0.44
CA THR A 36 -9.92 -9.38 1.79
C THR A 36 -10.11 -10.45 2.86
N THR A 37 -11.12 -11.33 2.74
CA THR A 37 -11.32 -12.45 3.67
C THR A 37 -10.21 -13.50 3.54
N LEU A 38 -9.87 -13.90 2.33
CA LEU A 38 -8.82 -14.91 2.08
C LEU A 38 -7.45 -14.41 2.57
N VAL A 39 -7.12 -13.16 2.29
CA VAL A 39 -5.86 -12.56 2.75
C VAL A 39 -5.86 -12.35 4.26
N ALA A 40 -6.99 -12.01 4.88
CA ALA A 40 -7.08 -11.90 6.34
C ALA A 40 -6.75 -13.23 7.05
N VAL A 41 -7.19 -14.36 6.51
CA VAL A 41 -6.81 -15.70 7.03
C VAL A 41 -5.30 -15.89 6.98
N ALA A 42 -4.67 -15.52 5.87
CA ALA A 42 -3.22 -15.64 5.70
C ALA A 42 -2.45 -14.73 6.67
N ILE A 43 -2.88 -13.46 6.84
CA ILE A 43 -2.26 -12.51 7.78
C ILE A 43 -2.35 -13.04 9.21
N LEU A 44 -3.54 -13.47 9.65
CA LEU A 44 -3.74 -13.98 11.01
C LEU A 44 -2.84 -15.20 11.28
N CYS A 45 -2.73 -16.14 10.34
CA CYS A 45 -1.81 -17.27 10.46
C CYS A 45 -0.35 -16.80 10.45
N GLY A 46 0.01 -15.83 9.60
CA GLY A 46 1.38 -15.31 9.49
C GLY A 46 1.88 -14.67 10.78
N MET A 47 1.01 -13.99 11.55
CA MET A 47 1.38 -13.45 12.87
C MET A 47 1.79 -14.52 13.89
N TYR A 48 1.48 -15.78 13.64
CA TYR A 48 1.86 -16.93 14.46
C TYR A 48 2.92 -17.81 13.79
N ASP A 49 3.65 -17.26 12.83
CA ASP A 49 4.68 -17.98 12.07
C ASP A 49 4.12 -19.13 11.20
N LEU A 50 2.91 -18.97 10.73
CA LEU A 50 2.17 -19.95 9.93
C LEU A 50 1.69 -19.35 8.58
N LEU A 51 2.50 -18.45 7.96
CA LEU A 51 2.10 -17.77 6.73
C LEU A 51 1.82 -18.75 5.60
N LYS A 52 2.75 -19.66 5.33
CA LYS A 52 2.62 -20.69 4.28
C LYS A 52 1.38 -21.59 4.48
N PRO A 53 1.19 -22.26 5.62
CA PRO A 53 -0.02 -23.04 5.85
C PRO A 53 -1.29 -22.17 5.88
N GLY A 54 -1.21 -20.91 6.33
CA GLY A 54 -2.33 -19.98 6.33
C GLY A 54 -2.84 -19.64 4.93
N VAL A 55 -1.93 -19.43 3.97
CA VAL A 55 -2.30 -19.21 2.57
C VAL A 55 -2.89 -20.48 1.97
N VAL A 56 -2.31 -21.66 2.23
CA VAL A 56 -2.89 -22.95 1.77
C VAL A 56 -4.28 -23.16 2.35
N LEU A 57 -4.47 -22.82 3.64
CA LEU A 57 -5.80 -22.86 4.27
C LEU A 57 -6.78 -21.90 3.59
N ALA A 58 -6.36 -20.68 3.25
CA ALA A 58 -7.22 -19.72 2.54
C ALA A 58 -7.66 -20.27 1.17
N TYR A 59 -6.75 -20.90 0.41
CA TYR A 59 -7.10 -21.60 -0.83
C TYR A 59 -8.09 -22.74 -0.61
N ALA A 60 -7.84 -23.58 0.39
CA ALA A 60 -8.72 -24.70 0.72
C ALA A 60 -10.13 -24.22 1.12
N VAL A 61 -10.22 -23.16 1.93
CA VAL A 61 -11.49 -22.52 2.31
C VAL A 61 -12.22 -21.99 1.08
N GLY A 62 -11.52 -21.30 0.17
CA GLY A 62 -12.11 -20.79 -1.08
C GLY A 62 -12.70 -21.88 -1.95
N VAL A 63 -11.95 -22.94 -2.19
CA VAL A 63 -12.38 -24.11 -3.01
C VAL A 63 -13.50 -24.88 -2.33
N ALA A 64 -13.39 -25.18 -1.03
CA ALA A 64 -14.40 -25.92 -0.29
C ALA A 64 -15.73 -25.15 -0.21
N ALA A 65 -15.69 -23.83 0.04
CA ALA A 65 -16.88 -22.99 0.03
C ALA A 65 -17.55 -22.97 -1.35
N PHE A 66 -16.75 -22.92 -2.43
CA PHE A 66 -17.27 -23.00 -3.79
C PHE A 66 -17.95 -24.35 -4.05
N ALA A 67 -17.28 -25.46 -3.74
CA ALA A 67 -17.86 -26.80 -3.91
C ALA A 67 -19.17 -26.95 -3.12
N TYR A 68 -19.20 -26.48 -1.86
CA TYR A 68 -20.42 -26.47 -1.04
C TYR A 68 -21.51 -25.59 -1.65
N SER A 69 -21.15 -24.44 -2.22
CA SER A 69 -22.12 -23.54 -2.86
C SER A 69 -22.74 -24.16 -4.12
N LEU A 70 -21.97 -24.92 -4.90
CA LEU A 70 -22.47 -25.67 -6.05
C LEU A 70 -23.45 -26.77 -5.60
N TYR A 71 -23.09 -27.52 -4.55
CA TYR A 71 -23.99 -28.53 -3.97
C TYR A 71 -25.31 -27.92 -3.51
N LYS A 72 -25.28 -26.81 -2.78
CA LYS A 72 -26.48 -26.10 -2.31
C LYS A 72 -27.32 -25.49 -3.45
N ALA A 73 -26.66 -25.06 -4.52
CA ALA A 73 -27.30 -24.41 -5.65
C ALA A 73 -27.68 -25.38 -6.79
N LYS A 74 -27.51 -26.71 -6.63
CA LYS A 74 -27.63 -27.71 -7.70
C LYS A 74 -28.90 -27.53 -8.54
N ASP A 75 -30.05 -27.27 -7.89
CA ASP A 75 -31.36 -27.12 -8.56
C ASP A 75 -31.60 -25.72 -9.14
N SER A 76 -30.77 -24.73 -8.78
CA SER A 76 -30.87 -23.31 -9.20
C SER A 76 -29.54 -22.74 -9.72
N LEU A 77 -28.59 -23.61 -10.08
CA LEU A 77 -27.22 -23.19 -10.44
C LEU A 77 -27.20 -22.19 -11.59
N LYS A 78 -28.02 -22.39 -12.63
CA LYS A 78 -28.12 -21.49 -13.77
C LYS A 78 -28.57 -20.09 -13.36
N GLU A 79 -29.56 -20.00 -12.45
CA GLU A 79 -30.06 -18.73 -11.94
C GLU A 79 -29.02 -18.04 -11.05
N LYS A 80 -28.34 -18.79 -10.17
CA LYS A 80 -27.26 -18.28 -9.30
C LYS A 80 -26.09 -17.77 -10.13
N LEU A 81 -25.65 -18.52 -11.14
CA LEU A 81 -24.61 -18.08 -12.05
C LEU A 81 -25.01 -16.80 -12.81
N ALA A 82 -26.21 -16.78 -13.39
CA ALA A 82 -26.77 -15.59 -14.06
C ALA A 82 -26.92 -14.40 -13.10
N SER A 83 -27.17 -14.66 -11.80
CA SER A 83 -27.23 -13.59 -10.79
C SER A 83 -25.85 -13.10 -10.37
N PHE A 84 -24.86 -13.95 -10.35
CA PHE A 84 -23.48 -13.61 -10.05
C PHE A 84 -22.82 -12.78 -11.15
N LEU A 85 -23.00 -13.15 -12.42
CA LEU A 85 -22.43 -12.47 -13.58
C LEU A 85 -23.12 -11.13 -13.86
N SER A 86 -23.10 -10.24 -12.88
CA SER A 86 -23.53 -8.84 -13.01
C SER A 86 -22.46 -8.00 -13.70
N PRO A 87 -22.79 -6.82 -14.27
CA PRO A 87 -21.83 -5.98 -15.00
C PRO A 87 -20.52 -5.73 -14.24
N GLY A 88 -20.57 -5.40 -12.95
CA GLY A 88 -19.38 -5.15 -12.15
C GLY A 88 -18.48 -6.39 -11.99
N VAL A 89 -19.08 -7.57 -11.82
CA VAL A 89 -18.32 -8.84 -11.72
C VAL A 89 -17.72 -9.22 -13.07
N VAL A 90 -18.45 -9.03 -14.17
CA VAL A 90 -17.93 -9.30 -15.52
C VAL A 90 -16.74 -8.38 -15.82
N LEU A 91 -16.87 -7.09 -15.52
CA LEU A 91 -15.78 -6.13 -15.68
C LEU A 91 -14.56 -6.50 -14.80
N PHE A 92 -14.78 -6.89 -13.55
CA PHE A 92 -13.73 -7.39 -12.67
C PHE A 92 -12.98 -8.59 -13.28
N ILE A 93 -13.71 -9.60 -13.76
CA ILE A 93 -13.10 -10.80 -14.36
C ILE A 93 -12.31 -10.43 -15.62
N LEU A 94 -12.91 -9.62 -16.51
CA LEU A 94 -12.27 -9.23 -17.76
C LEU A 94 -11.02 -8.37 -17.53
N SER A 95 -11.09 -7.37 -16.62
CA SER A 95 -9.95 -6.50 -16.29
C SER A 95 -8.83 -7.31 -15.64
N SER A 96 -9.16 -8.19 -14.68
CA SER A 96 -8.16 -9.01 -14.00
C SER A 96 -7.48 -9.98 -14.96
N PHE A 97 -8.23 -10.58 -15.88
CA PHE A 97 -7.66 -11.48 -16.89
C PHE A 97 -6.82 -10.72 -17.93
N ALA A 98 -7.30 -9.56 -18.40
CA ALA A 98 -6.54 -8.72 -19.33
C ALA A 98 -5.22 -8.24 -18.70
N MET A 99 -5.27 -7.81 -17.42
CA MET A 99 -4.08 -7.39 -16.69
C MET A 99 -3.11 -8.55 -16.45
N LEU A 100 -3.61 -9.74 -16.10
CA LEU A 100 -2.78 -10.95 -15.99
C LEU A 100 -2.01 -11.25 -17.29
N LEU A 101 -2.69 -11.16 -18.44
CA LEU A 101 -2.03 -11.36 -19.73
C LEU A 101 -1.02 -10.26 -20.03
N PHE A 102 -1.38 -8.99 -19.80
CA PHE A 102 -0.49 -7.84 -19.99
C PHE A 102 0.79 -7.97 -19.13
N MET A 103 0.64 -8.21 -17.84
CA MET A 103 1.77 -8.36 -16.92
C MET A 103 2.66 -9.57 -17.27
N ALA A 104 2.05 -10.71 -17.63
CA ALA A 104 2.80 -11.90 -18.05
C ALA A 104 3.58 -11.69 -19.36
N MET A 105 3.08 -10.84 -20.27
CA MET A 105 3.76 -10.52 -21.53
C MET A 105 4.87 -9.47 -21.36
N ARG A 106 4.64 -8.47 -20.49
CA ARG A 106 5.56 -7.33 -20.32
C ARG A 106 6.60 -7.59 -19.24
N GLN A 107 6.25 -8.38 -18.22
CA GLN A 107 7.09 -8.69 -17.06
C GLN A 107 7.76 -7.44 -16.47
N PRO A 108 6.98 -6.39 -16.11
CA PRO A 108 7.54 -5.17 -15.57
C PRO A 108 8.33 -5.45 -14.29
N LEU A 109 9.40 -4.68 -14.08
CA LEU A 109 10.27 -4.74 -12.92
C LEU A 109 9.97 -3.59 -11.96
N MET A 110 10.26 -3.78 -10.70
CA MET A 110 10.29 -2.73 -9.69
C MET A 110 11.42 -1.76 -9.97
N THR A 111 11.17 -0.46 -9.89
CA THR A 111 12.14 0.59 -10.24
C THR A 111 12.12 1.76 -9.28
N GLU A 112 11.10 1.84 -8.43
CA GLU A 112 10.89 2.99 -7.57
C GLU A 112 11.55 2.80 -6.19
N TRP A 113 11.93 3.91 -5.56
CA TRP A 113 12.72 3.95 -4.33
C TRP A 113 12.10 3.11 -3.19
N ASP A 114 10.82 3.34 -2.90
CA ASP A 114 10.16 2.65 -1.79
C ASP A 114 9.82 1.19 -2.10
N GLU A 115 9.91 0.76 -3.37
CA GLU A 115 9.83 -0.65 -3.74
C GLU A 115 11.05 -1.40 -3.24
N PHE A 116 12.23 -0.80 -3.38
CA PHE A 116 13.48 -1.39 -2.91
C PHE A 116 13.68 -1.25 -1.41
N SER A 117 13.21 -0.13 -0.82
CA SER A 117 13.42 0.13 0.61
C SER A 117 12.46 -0.65 1.52
N PHE A 118 11.22 -0.89 1.06
CA PHE A 118 10.21 -1.61 1.85
C PHE A 118 9.23 -2.45 1.01
N TRP A 119 8.45 -1.84 0.09
CA TRP A 119 7.27 -2.51 -0.46
C TRP A 119 7.61 -3.74 -1.29
N GLY A 120 8.60 -3.70 -2.14
CA GLY A 120 9.03 -4.82 -2.97
C GLY A 120 9.85 -5.85 -2.19
N ILE A 121 10.85 -5.38 -1.42
CA ILE A 121 11.70 -6.28 -0.64
C ILE A 121 10.90 -7.06 0.41
N SER A 122 9.92 -6.44 1.07
CA SER A 122 9.06 -7.15 2.03
C SER A 122 8.34 -8.33 1.39
N GLN A 123 7.84 -8.16 0.16
CA GLN A 123 7.17 -9.22 -0.60
C GLN A 123 8.14 -10.33 -1.02
N LYS A 124 9.36 -9.95 -1.41
CA LYS A 124 10.43 -10.89 -1.77
C LYS A 124 10.83 -11.74 -0.56
N LEU A 125 11.02 -11.11 0.61
CA LEU A 125 11.34 -11.82 1.85
C LEU A 125 10.22 -12.79 2.27
N LEU A 126 8.95 -12.40 2.17
CA LEU A 126 7.83 -13.33 2.43
C LEU A 126 7.90 -14.55 1.53
N LYS A 127 8.29 -14.35 0.26
CA LYS A 127 8.37 -15.44 -0.72
C LYS A 127 9.56 -16.36 -0.49
N ILE A 128 10.71 -15.83 -0.13
CA ILE A 128 11.94 -16.59 0.15
C ILE A 128 11.74 -17.46 1.39
N HIS A 129 11.25 -16.85 2.48
CA HIS A 129 11.20 -17.52 3.79
C HIS A 129 9.86 -18.21 4.10
N ASP A 130 8.82 -17.96 3.31
CA ASP A 130 7.44 -18.44 3.59
C ASP A 130 6.87 -17.94 4.96
N GLN A 131 7.41 -16.82 5.49
CA GLN A 131 7.08 -16.22 6.81
C GLN A 131 6.94 -14.70 6.69
N LEU A 132 6.44 -14.01 7.72
CA LEU A 132 6.43 -12.55 7.72
C LEU A 132 7.86 -12.00 7.86
N TYR A 133 8.15 -10.91 7.16
CA TYR A 133 9.45 -10.22 7.21
C TYR A 133 9.87 -9.77 8.62
N THR A 134 8.94 -9.67 9.55
CA THR A 134 9.19 -9.32 10.95
C THR A 134 9.97 -10.38 11.73
N TYR A 135 10.08 -11.59 11.21
CA TYR A 135 10.81 -12.69 11.84
C TYR A 135 12.30 -12.75 11.44
N TYR A 136 12.72 -11.89 10.50
CA TYR A 136 14.08 -11.91 9.96
C TYR A 136 14.81 -10.59 10.17
N LYS A 137 16.11 -10.70 10.39
CA LYS A 137 17.02 -9.55 10.32
C LYS A 137 17.24 -9.24 8.83
N SER A 138 16.82 -8.07 8.39
CA SER A 138 17.02 -7.60 7.03
C SER A 138 17.45 -6.14 7.02
N SER A 139 17.98 -5.68 5.90
CA SER A 139 18.33 -4.27 5.69
C SER A 139 17.13 -3.41 5.29
N MET A 140 15.96 -4.01 5.22
CA MET A 140 14.70 -3.35 4.92
C MET A 140 14.37 -2.28 5.97
N ILE A 141 13.93 -1.11 5.53
CA ILE A 141 13.40 -0.07 6.42
C ILE A 141 11.88 -0.28 6.64
N GLY A 142 11.34 0.28 7.72
CA GLY A 142 9.88 0.25 7.95
C GLY A 142 9.32 -1.11 8.38
N ASN A 143 10.11 -1.95 9.00
CA ASN A 143 9.75 -3.31 9.44
C ASN A 143 8.49 -3.38 10.33
N SER A 144 8.07 -2.26 10.94
CA SER A 144 6.85 -2.18 11.75
C SER A 144 5.58 -1.96 10.94
N THR A 145 5.68 -1.67 9.65
CA THR A 145 4.54 -1.43 8.76
C THR A 145 3.66 -2.69 8.67
N PRO A 146 2.33 -2.58 8.74
CA PRO A 146 1.44 -3.73 8.64
C PRO A 146 1.56 -4.48 7.31
N PRO A 147 1.43 -5.84 7.28
CA PRO A 147 1.81 -6.68 6.14
C PRO A 147 0.69 -6.94 5.12
N GLY A 148 -0.41 -6.18 5.11
CA GLY A 148 -1.59 -6.48 4.30
C GLY A 148 -1.30 -6.63 2.82
N LEU A 149 -0.58 -5.68 2.23
CA LEU A 149 -0.21 -5.71 0.81
C LEU A 149 0.89 -6.74 0.50
N PRO A 150 1.97 -6.85 1.28
CA PRO A 150 2.93 -7.94 1.11
C PRO A 150 2.31 -9.34 1.15
N VAL A 151 1.39 -9.59 2.09
CA VAL A 151 0.69 -10.89 2.17
C VAL A 151 -0.29 -11.10 1.01
N LEU A 152 -0.94 -10.03 0.51
CA LEU A 152 -1.73 -10.11 -0.72
C LEU A 152 -0.88 -10.56 -1.91
N SER A 153 0.29 -9.96 -2.10
CA SER A 153 1.24 -10.36 -3.13
C SER A 153 1.69 -11.82 -2.94
N TYR A 154 2.07 -12.19 -1.72
CA TYR A 154 2.47 -13.57 -1.40
C TYR A 154 1.34 -14.59 -1.68
N PHE A 155 0.07 -14.23 -1.42
CA PHE A 155 -1.08 -15.05 -1.77
C PHE A 155 -1.09 -15.36 -3.28
N PHE A 156 -0.86 -14.39 -4.16
CA PHE A 156 -0.79 -14.62 -5.61
C PHE A 156 0.47 -15.37 -6.06
N GLN A 157 1.54 -15.33 -5.29
CA GLN A 157 2.83 -15.94 -5.59
C GLN A 157 3.05 -17.31 -4.92
N ARG A 158 2.10 -17.79 -4.11
CA ARG A 158 2.31 -18.99 -3.26
C ARG A 158 2.86 -20.19 -4.02
N PHE A 159 2.32 -20.48 -5.18
CA PHE A 159 2.67 -21.66 -5.99
C PHE A 159 3.64 -21.33 -7.15
N VAL A 160 4.12 -20.12 -7.26
CA VAL A 160 5.20 -19.75 -8.17
C VAL A 160 6.52 -20.22 -7.54
N PRO A 161 7.49 -20.77 -8.29
CA PRO A 161 8.75 -21.25 -7.71
C PRO A 161 9.54 -20.14 -7.02
N GLU A 162 9.75 -19.02 -7.70
CA GLU A 162 10.56 -17.89 -7.25
C GLU A 162 9.75 -16.62 -7.16
N PHE A 163 10.27 -15.63 -6.44
CA PHE A 163 9.67 -14.29 -6.39
C PHE A 163 9.62 -13.68 -7.78
N THR A 164 8.47 -13.14 -8.13
CA THR A 164 8.21 -12.57 -9.45
C THR A 164 7.55 -11.20 -9.31
N GLU A 165 8.27 -10.14 -9.64
CA GLU A 165 7.86 -8.76 -9.38
C GLU A 165 6.53 -8.37 -10.04
N TRP A 166 6.31 -8.76 -11.31
CA TRP A 166 5.06 -8.44 -12.00
C TRP A 166 3.80 -9.08 -11.37
N ILE A 167 3.94 -10.17 -10.61
CA ILE A 167 2.81 -10.79 -9.89
C ILE A 167 2.41 -9.92 -8.69
N SER A 168 3.35 -9.17 -8.13
CA SER A 168 3.05 -8.19 -7.07
C SER A 168 2.14 -7.08 -7.58
N PHE A 169 2.46 -6.51 -8.74
CA PHE A 169 1.61 -5.52 -9.40
C PHE A 169 0.23 -6.09 -9.73
N LEU A 170 0.19 -7.28 -10.33
CA LEU A 170 -1.08 -7.98 -10.61
C LEU A 170 -1.95 -8.15 -9.37
N ALA A 171 -1.38 -8.51 -8.23
CA ALA A 171 -2.13 -8.71 -6.99
C ALA A 171 -2.82 -7.42 -6.52
N TYR A 172 -2.13 -6.28 -6.63
CA TYR A 172 -2.67 -4.96 -6.31
C TYR A 172 -3.77 -4.57 -7.30
N ASP A 173 -3.57 -4.82 -8.60
CA ASP A 173 -4.55 -4.51 -9.63
C ASP A 173 -5.84 -5.32 -9.48
N VAL A 174 -5.74 -6.59 -9.12
CA VAL A 174 -6.91 -7.43 -8.84
C VAL A 174 -7.69 -6.89 -7.63
N LEU A 175 -7.00 -6.39 -6.60
CA LEU A 175 -7.64 -5.71 -5.47
C LEU A 175 -8.36 -4.44 -5.92
N PHE A 176 -7.73 -3.62 -6.77
CA PHE A 176 -8.36 -2.41 -7.33
C PHE A 176 -9.61 -2.76 -8.13
N PHE A 177 -9.53 -3.73 -9.03
CA PHE A 177 -10.68 -4.15 -9.85
C PHE A 177 -11.82 -4.72 -9.01
N ALA A 178 -11.50 -5.38 -7.89
CA ALA A 178 -12.50 -5.82 -6.91
C ALA A 178 -13.20 -4.62 -6.24
N CYS A 179 -12.47 -3.55 -5.90
CA CYS A 179 -13.05 -2.31 -5.39
C CYS A 179 -13.93 -1.63 -6.47
N TYR A 180 -13.47 -1.55 -7.72
CA TYR A 180 -14.24 -0.95 -8.81
C TYR A 180 -15.52 -1.74 -9.11
N SER A 181 -15.49 -3.08 -8.98
CA SER A 181 -16.71 -3.88 -9.01
C SER A 181 -17.69 -3.44 -7.90
N ALA A 182 -17.20 -3.23 -6.68
CA ALA A 182 -18.04 -2.79 -5.56
C ALA A 182 -18.64 -1.40 -5.79
N PHE A 183 -17.93 -0.47 -6.43
CA PHE A 183 -18.46 0.86 -6.78
C PHE A 183 -19.70 0.79 -7.66
N THR A 184 -19.84 -0.23 -8.49
CA THR A 184 -21.00 -0.42 -9.36
C THR A 184 -22.24 -0.98 -8.65
N ALA A 185 -22.16 -1.30 -7.35
CA ALA A 185 -23.21 -2.04 -6.63
C ALA A 185 -24.51 -1.24 -6.37
N ALA A 186 -24.53 0.06 -6.69
CA ALA A 186 -25.74 0.87 -6.68
C ALA A 186 -26.76 0.47 -7.76
N PHE A 187 -26.31 -0.09 -8.88
CA PHE A 187 -27.13 -0.28 -10.08
C PHE A 187 -27.80 -1.64 -10.13
N GLU A 188 -28.92 -1.71 -10.89
CA GLU A 188 -29.57 -2.97 -11.22
C GLU A 188 -28.77 -3.77 -12.27
N LYS A 189 -29.05 -5.08 -12.40
CA LYS A 189 -28.37 -5.98 -13.34
C LYS A 189 -28.35 -5.47 -14.79
N LYS A 190 -29.43 -4.80 -15.24
CA LYS A 190 -29.57 -4.31 -16.61
C LYS A 190 -28.90 -2.95 -16.87
N SER A 191 -28.34 -2.30 -15.87
CA SER A 191 -27.76 -0.94 -15.99
C SER A 191 -26.29 -0.98 -16.39
N TRP A 192 -25.97 -1.61 -17.54
CA TRP A 192 -24.59 -1.74 -18.02
C TRP A 192 -23.88 -0.40 -18.18
N ASN A 193 -24.47 0.57 -18.87
CA ASN A 193 -23.82 1.85 -19.16
C ASN A 193 -23.37 2.58 -17.89
N SER A 194 -24.24 2.66 -16.87
CA SER A 194 -23.88 3.30 -15.60
C SER A 194 -22.82 2.50 -14.83
N ALA A 195 -22.90 1.17 -14.89
CA ALA A 195 -21.89 0.31 -14.25
C ALA A 195 -20.52 0.44 -14.92
N VAL A 196 -20.46 0.40 -16.26
CA VAL A 196 -19.22 0.61 -17.02
C VAL A 196 -18.63 1.98 -16.71
N MET A 197 -19.44 3.05 -16.73
CA MET A 197 -18.95 4.41 -16.47
C MET A 197 -18.39 4.56 -15.06
N THR A 198 -19.06 3.98 -14.05
CA THR A 198 -18.57 4.01 -12.66
C THR A 198 -17.31 3.15 -12.49
N TYR A 199 -17.21 2.03 -13.19
CA TYR A 199 -16.01 1.19 -13.17
C TYR A 199 -14.82 1.91 -13.82
N VAL A 200 -15.04 2.53 -14.97
CA VAL A 200 -14.02 3.36 -15.66
C VAL A 200 -13.60 4.54 -14.79
N PHE A 201 -14.55 5.20 -14.10
CA PHE A 201 -14.19 6.22 -13.12
C PHE A 201 -13.27 5.67 -12.02
N GLY A 202 -13.61 4.49 -11.46
CA GLY A 202 -12.74 3.82 -10.49
C GLY A 202 -11.34 3.57 -11.03
N PHE A 203 -11.24 3.11 -12.29
CA PHE A 203 -9.95 2.90 -12.96
C PHE A 203 -9.15 4.20 -13.15
N LEU A 204 -9.82 5.32 -13.37
CA LEU A 204 -9.18 6.62 -13.64
C LEU A 204 -8.83 7.40 -12.37
N VAL A 205 -9.57 7.24 -11.27
CA VAL A 205 -9.39 8.08 -10.08
C VAL A 205 -7.98 8.01 -9.47
N PRO A 206 -7.25 6.89 -9.46
CA PRO A 206 -5.86 6.87 -9.02
C PRO A 206 -4.95 7.79 -9.84
N TYR A 207 -5.12 7.82 -11.15
CA TYR A 207 -4.35 8.69 -12.03
C TYR A 207 -4.58 10.19 -11.81
N VAL A 208 -5.72 10.58 -11.20
CA VAL A 208 -5.96 11.98 -10.85
C VAL A 208 -4.86 12.53 -9.95
N PHE A 209 -4.24 11.69 -9.13
CA PHE A 209 -3.24 12.08 -8.14
C PHE A 209 -1.81 11.72 -8.55
N GLU A 210 -1.60 10.65 -9.29
CA GLU A 210 -0.25 10.18 -9.64
C GLU A 210 0.27 10.73 -10.98
N VAL A 211 -0.59 11.08 -11.93
CA VAL A 211 -0.17 11.58 -13.26
C VAL A 211 0.11 13.08 -13.27
N TYR A 212 -0.02 13.77 -12.15
CA TYR A 212 0.13 15.23 -12.10
C TYR A 212 1.48 15.74 -12.59
N THR A 213 2.53 14.96 -12.53
CA THR A 213 3.87 15.43 -12.85
C THR A 213 4.38 14.96 -14.21
N LYS A 214 3.82 15.48 -15.32
CA LYS A 214 4.50 15.44 -16.64
C LYS A 214 5.96 15.96 -16.60
N ILE A 215 6.37 16.57 -15.49
CA ILE A 215 7.60 17.33 -15.43
C ILE A 215 8.71 16.60 -14.67
N ILE A 216 8.42 15.72 -13.70
CA ILE A 216 9.52 15.19 -12.86
C ILE A 216 9.47 13.68 -12.57
N TYR A 217 8.33 13.07 -12.19
CA TYR A 217 8.25 11.64 -11.81
C TYR A 217 6.86 11.10 -12.07
N LEU A 218 6.71 10.28 -13.11
CA LEU A 218 5.50 9.50 -13.35
C LEU A 218 5.69 8.14 -12.67
N GLU A 219 5.11 7.98 -11.50
CA GLU A 219 4.96 6.67 -10.90
C GLU A 219 3.80 5.96 -11.63
N PRO A 220 4.03 4.76 -12.17
CA PRO A 220 2.99 4.04 -12.93
C PRO A 220 1.98 3.44 -11.96
N VAL A 221 0.77 3.98 -11.91
CA VAL A 221 -0.29 3.60 -10.95
C VAL A 221 -0.51 2.08 -10.85
N TYR A 222 -0.57 1.38 -11.99
CA TYR A 222 -0.84 -0.06 -12.06
C TYR A 222 0.43 -0.92 -12.16
N MET A 223 1.61 -0.35 -12.04
CA MET A 223 2.90 -1.05 -11.99
C MET A 223 3.74 -0.50 -10.83
N LEU A 224 3.11 -0.33 -9.68
CA LEU A 224 3.69 0.25 -8.47
C LEU A 224 3.21 -0.54 -7.25
N THR A 225 4.12 -0.79 -6.31
CA THR A 225 3.78 -1.51 -5.06
C THR A 225 3.59 -0.60 -3.85
N TYR A 226 3.55 0.73 -4.04
CA TYR A 226 3.30 1.68 -2.95
C TYR A 226 1.90 1.52 -2.36
N ALA A 227 1.79 1.74 -1.05
CA ALA A 227 0.53 1.54 -0.33
C ALA A 227 -0.46 2.70 -0.46
N ASP A 228 -0.04 3.85 -0.93
CA ASP A 228 -0.82 5.08 -0.81
C ASP A 228 -2.08 5.05 -1.69
N ILE A 229 -1.97 4.60 -2.94
CA ILE A 229 -3.12 4.38 -3.82
C ILE A 229 -4.04 3.25 -3.30
N PRO A 230 -3.53 2.04 -2.99
CA PRO A 230 -4.34 0.98 -2.39
C PRO A 230 -5.11 1.43 -1.16
N LEU A 231 -4.49 2.23 -0.30
CA LEU A 231 -5.12 2.76 0.90
C LEU A 231 -6.38 3.57 0.58
N GLY A 232 -6.28 4.50 -0.39
CA GLY A 232 -7.41 5.33 -0.82
C GLY A 232 -8.52 4.54 -1.53
N VAL A 233 -8.14 3.62 -2.42
CA VAL A 233 -9.09 2.79 -3.17
C VAL A 233 -9.83 1.80 -2.28
N VAL A 234 -9.14 1.15 -1.33
CA VAL A 234 -9.76 0.22 -0.37
C VAL A 234 -10.61 0.96 0.65
N PHE A 235 -10.22 2.18 1.07
CA PHE A 235 -11.06 3.07 1.87
C PHE A 235 -12.41 3.34 1.20
N ALA A 236 -12.39 3.69 -0.10
CA ALA A 236 -13.60 3.81 -0.89
C ALA A 236 -14.35 2.47 -1.00
N GLY A 237 -13.63 1.37 -1.21
CA GLY A 237 -14.18 0.01 -1.29
C GLY A 237 -14.93 -0.42 -0.03
N ALA A 238 -14.35 -0.18 1.15
CA ALA A 238 -14.99 -0.45 2.44
C ALA A 238 -16.32 0.30 2.58
N MET A 239 -16.30 1.59 2.22
CA MET A 239 -17.52 2.38 2.25
C MET A 239 -18.54 1.93 1.20
N ALA A 240 -18.12 1.51 -0.01
CA ALA A 240 -19.01 0.96 -1.03
C ALA A 240 -19.70 -0.34 -0.57
N VAL A 241 -18.96 -1.26 0.08
CA VAL A 241 -19.53 -2.50 0.62
C VAL A 241 -20.62 -2.20 1.64
N TYR A 242 -20.40 -1.25 2.53
CA TYR A 242 -21.41 -0.81 3.50
C TYR A 242 -22.55 -0.06 2.81
N PHE A 243 -22.26 1.00 2.05
CA PHE A 243 -23.22 2.00 1.58
C PHE A 243 -24.23 1.43 0.57
N PHE A 244 -23.77 0.53 -0.31
CA PHE A 244 -24.61 -0.09 -1.34
C PHE A 244 -25.28 -1.40 -0.90
N SER A 245 -25.03 -1.89 0.32
CA SER A 245 -25.83 -2.94 0.89
C SER A 245 -27.26 -2.42 1.13
N GLU A 246 -28.27 -3.15 0.66
CA GLU A 246 -29.69 -2.79 0.80
C GLU A 246 -30.32 -3.38 2.07
N ASN A 247 -29.62 -4.29 2.72
CA ASN A 247 -30.11 -4.94 3.93
C ASN A 247 -30.20 -3.94 5.10
N THR A 248 -31.11 -4.20 6.01
CA THR A 248 -31.26 -3.46 7.26
C THR A 248 -30.91 -4.32 8.48
N ASP A 249 -30.04 -5.29 8.28
CA ASP A 249 -29.63 -6.26 9.27
C ASP A 249 -28.12 -6.54 9.22
N SER A 250 -27.68 -7.57 9.93
CA SER A 250 -26.27 -7.98 10.02
C SER A 250 -25.59 -8.20 8.66
N ARG A 251 -26.37 -8.51 7.60
CA ARG A 251 -25.86 -8.69 6.24
C ARG A 251 -25.31 -7.40 5.61
N THR A 252 -25.59 -6.24 6.23
CA THR A 252 -24.95 -4.96 5.84
C THR A 252 -23.55 -4.82 6.43
N VAL A 253 -23.33 -5.30 7.64
CA VAL A 253 -22.13 -5.05 8.45
C VAL A 253 -21.10 -6.17 8.26
N LEU A 254 -21.53 -7.43 8.34
CA LEU A 254 -20.61 -8.58 8.31
C LEU A 254 -19.68 -8.57 7.06
N PRO A 255 -20.13 -8.23 5.85
CA PRO A 255 -19.24 -8.15 4.69
C PRO A 255 -18.21 -7.02 4.74
N VAL A 256 -18.43 -6.01 5.59
CA VAL A 256 -17.50 -4.87 5.72
C VAL A 256 -16.30 -5.24 6.61
N LEU A 257 -16.50 -6.17 7.57
CA LEU A 257 -15.48 -6.51 8.57
C LEU A 257 -14.14 -6.96 7.96
N PRO A 258 -14.09 -7.91 7.00
CA PRO A 258 -12.82 -8.29 6.38
C PRO A 258 -12.18 -7.16 5.58
N VAL A 259 -12.98 -6.23 5.04
CA VAL A 259 -12.45 -5.06 4.32
C VAL A 259 -11.84 -4.05 5.32
N ILE A 260 -12.48 -3.82 6.47
CA ILE A 260 -11.93 -3.00 7.58
C ILE A 260 -10.64 -3.64 8.11
N PHE A 261 -10.64 -4.96 8.35
CA PHE A 261 -9.44 -5.68 8.75
C PHE A 261 -8.29 -5.43 7.76
N PHE A 262 -8.54 -5.67 6.48
CA PHE A 262 -7.52 -5.51 5.44
C PHE A 262 -7.07 -4.04 5.30
N LEU A 263 -7.99 -3.07 5.31
CA LEU A 263 -7.69 -1.64 5.28
C LEU A 263 -6.75 -1.25 6.43
N THR A 264 -7.01 -1.73 7.65
CA THR A 264 -6.16 -1.50 8.82
C THR A 264 -4.76 -2.11 8.64
N MET A 265 -4.66 -3.21 7.89
CA MET A 265 -3.40 -3.92 7.62
C MET A 265 -2.64 -3.43 6.38
N ILE A 266 -3.11 -2.43 5.65
CA ILE A 266 -2.38 -1.86 4.50
C ILE A 266 -1.18 -1.04 4.95
N LYS A 267 -1.38 -0.12 5.89
CA LYS A 267 -0.40 0.84 6.41
C LYS A 267 -0.92 1.39 7.74
N ASP A 268 -0.08 1.98 8.58
CA ASP A 268 -0.50 2.56 9.87
C ASP A 268 -1.70 3.51 9.74
N MET A 269 -1.73 4.30 8.67
CA MET A 269 -2.85 5.20 8.35
C MET A 269 -4.17 4.46 8.06
N GLY A 270 -4.11 3.19 7.71
CA GLY A 270 -5.30 2.36 7.47
C GLY A 270 -6.20 2.22 8.69
N PHE A 271 -5.63 2.25 9.88
CA PHE A 271 -6.41 2.27 11.13
C PHE A 271 -7.27 3.54 11.24
N ALA A 272 -6.69 4.71 10.99
CA ALA A 272 -7.43 5.98 11.01
C ALA A 272 -8.57 5.99 9.98
N LEU A 273 -8.31 5.55 8.75
CA LEU A 273 -9.33 5.45 7.70
C LEU A 273 -10.40 4.41 8.05
N SER A 274 -10.06 3.31 8.68
CA SER A 274 -11.01 2.31 9.18
C SER A 274 -11.94 2.89 10.24
N CYS A 275 -11.42 3.67 11.19
CA CYS A 275 -12.23 4.40 12.17
C CYS A 275 -13.17 5.41 11.49
N ILE A 276 -12.74 6.08 10.43
CA ILE A 276 -13.57 7.01 9.66
C ILE A 276 -14.69 6.25 8.93
N VAL A 277 -14.42 5.08 8.34
CA VAL A 277 -15.49 4.22 7.77
C VAL A 277 -16.54 3.86 8.81
N VAL A 278 -16.11 3.45 10.02
CA VAL A 278 -17.03 3.13 11.13
C VAL A 278 -17.88 4.34 11.51
N PHE A 279 -17.25 5.50 11.65
CA PHE A 279 -17.92 6.77 11.96
C PHE A 279 -18.98 7.13 10.89
N MET A 280 -18.60 7.09 9.60
CA MET A 280 -19.51 7.38 8.49
C MET A 280 -20.67 6.37 8.44
N ALA A 281 -20.38 5.09 8.61
CA ALA A 281 -21.39 4.03 8.63
C ALA A 281 -22.39 4.18 9.80
N PHE A 282 -21.92 4.53 10.98
CA PHE A 282 -22.76 4.79 12.14
C PHE A 282 -23.79 5.90 11.87
N PHE A 283 -23.36 7.03 11.34
CA PHE A 283 -24.26 8.14 11.04
C PHE A 283 -25.18 7.84 9.85
N ASP A 284 -24.74 7.11 8.82
CA ASP A 284 -25.65 6.66 7.75
C ASP A 284 -26.70 5.66 8.27
N MET A 285 -26.34 4.74 9.19
CA MET A 285 -27.34 3.88 9.86
C MET A 285 -28.37 4.72 10.62
N TRP A 286 -27.94 5.80 11.22
CA TRP A 286 -28.85 6.70 11.95
C TRP A 286 -29.78 7.47 11.02
N ALA A 287 -29.25 8.11 10.01
CA ALA A 287 -29.99 8.98 9.10
C ALA A 287 -30.80 8.21 8.06
N GLY A 288 -30.24 7.13 7.51
CA GLY A 288 -30.77 6.45 6.31
C GLY A 288 -31.51 5.14 6.56
N ARG A 289 -31.31 4.48 7.73
CA ARG A 289 -31.83 3.13 8.03
C ARG A 289 -32.64 3.11 9.31
N LYS A 290 -33.92 3.57 9.22
CA LYS A 290 -34.80 3.71 10.40
C LYS A 290 -34.98 2.38 11.15
N GLU A 291 -35.30 1.30 10.43
CA GLU A 291 -35.49 -0.05 10.97
C GLU A 291 -34.23 -0.88 10.75
N PHE A 292 -33.27 -0.79 11.65
CA PHE A 292 -32.03 -1.56 11.59
C PHE A 292 -31.95 -2.55 12.75
N SER A 293 -31.51 -3.78 12.45
CA SER A 293 -31.27 -4.81 13.48
C SER A 293 -29.90 -5.45 13.26
N PHE A 294 -29.17 -5.66 14.36
CA PHE A 294 -27.91 -6.39 14.34
C PHE A 294 -27.99 -7.55 15.35
N LEU A 295 -27.74 -8.78 14.89
CA LEU A 295 -27.85 -9.99 15.72
C LEU A 295 -29.14 -10.06 16.56
N LYS A 296 -30.29 -9.72 15.94
CA LYS A 296 -31.65 -9.61 16.57
C LYS A 296 -31.82 -8.41 17.49
N ILE A 297 -30.82 -7.60 17.79
CA ILE A 297 -30.93 -6.34 18.54
C ILE A 297 -31.49 -5.27 17.61
N ARG A 298 -32.60 -4.64 17.92
CA ARG A 298 -33.31 -3.68 17.05
C ARG A 298 -33.07 -2.22 17.44
N GLY A 299 -33.30 -1.33 16.49
CA GLY A 299 -33.32 0.12 16.70
C GLY A 299 -31.97 0.70 17.09
N PHE A 300 -31.92 1.61 18.03
CA PHE A 300 -30.72 2.30 18.49
C PHE A 300 -29.58 1.36 18.88
N PHE A 301 -29.89 0.42 19.80
CA PHE A 301 -28.89 -0.53 20.29
C PHE A 301 -28.34 -1.46 19.20
N GLY A 302 -29.17 -1.81 18.20
CA GLY A 302 -28.71 -2.57 17.05
C GLY A 302 -27.69 -1.80 16.21
N LYS A 303 -27.90 -0.48 16.04
CA LYS A 303 -26.95 0.40 15.31
C LYS A 303 -25.63 0.59 16.08
N VAL A 304 -25.74 0.80 17.40
CA VAL A 304 -24.56 0.89 18.28
C VAL A 304 -23.78 -0.42 18.28
N ALA A 305 -24.46 -1.57 18.40
CA ALA A 305 -23.80 -2.88 18.36
C ALA A 305 -23.09 -3.13 17.02
N ALA A 306 -23.70 -2.74 15.90
CA ALA A 306 -23.11 -2.83 14.57
C ALA A 306 -21.85 -1.97 14.45
N ALA A 307 -21.90 -0.71 14.87
CA ALA A 307 -20.75 0.18 14.90
C ALA A 307 -19.64 -0.32 15.83
N ALA A 308 -20.04 -0.83 17.01
CA ALA A 308 -19.10 -1.41 17.96
C ALA A 308 -18.34 -2.61 17.38
N VAL A 309 -19.02 -3.53 16.69
CA VAL A 309 -18.35 -4.68 16.05
C VAL A 309 -17.38 -4.22 14.96
N MET A 310 -17.75 -3.24 14.13
CA MET A 310 -16.82 -2.66 13.14
C MET A 310 -15.62 -2.00 13.81
N LEU A 311 -15.84 -1.22 14.90
CA LEU A 311 -14.76 -0.57 15.65
C LEU A 311 -13.86 -1.59 16.34
N ILE A 312 -14.44 -2.64 16.96
CA ILE A 312 -13.70 -3.74 17.58
C ILE A 312 -12.86 -4.46 16.52
N THR A 313 -13.35 -4.60 15.29
CA THR A 313 -12.54 -5.17 14.19
C THR A 313 -11.35 -4.28 13.88
N ALA A 314 -11.51 -2.96 13.71
CA ALA A 314 -10.40 -2.04 13.45
C ALA A 314 -9.39 -2.02 14.61
N LEU A 315 -9.88 -1.81 15.85
CA LEU A 315 -9.04 -1.80 17.06
C LEU A 315 -8.35 -3.14 17.31
N GLY A 316 -9.11 -4.24 17.22
CA GLY A 316 -8.57 -5.58 17.43
C GLY A 316 -7.49 -5.93 16.41
N THR A 317 -7.67 -5.51 15.16
CA THR A 317 -6.66 -5.66 14.10
C THR A 317 -5.40 -4.86 14.42
N PHE A 318 -5.54 -3.58 14.75
CA PHE A 318 -4.43 -2.72 15.12
C PHE A 318 -3.67 -3.24 16.36
N LEU A 319 -4.41 -3.62 17.41
CA LEU A 319 -3.82 -4.18 18.62
C LEU A 319 -3.15 -5.53 18.38
N SER A 320 -3.73 -6.41 17.55
CA SER A 320 -3.12 -7.71 17.23
C SER A 320 -1.79 -7.54 16.52
N TRP A 321 -1.67 -6.55 15.60
CA TRP A 321 -0.40 -6.20 14.97
C TRP A 321 0.59 -5.62 15.97
N SER A 322 0.18 -4.67 16.81
CA SER A 322 1.03 -4.10 17.85
C SER A 322 1.56 -5.17 18.84
N MET A 323 0.69 -6.12 19.22
CA MET A 323 1.09 -7.26 20.07
C MET A 323 2.04 -8.21 19.35
N HIS A 324 1.84 -8.44 18.05
CA HIS A 324 2.79 -9.21 17.23
C HIS A 324 4.15 -8.53 17.21
N MET A 325 4.19 -7.22 16.95
CA MET A 325 5.45 -6.45 16.93
C MET A 325 6.17 -6.51 18.28
N ALA A 326 5.47 -6.28 19.39
CA ALA A 326 6.07 -6.40 20.72
C ALA A 326 6.68 -7.80 20.98
N ARG A 327 5.97 -8.87 20.57
CA ARG A 327 6.45 -10.24 20.72
C ARG A 327 7.68 -10.54 19.87
N VAL A 328 7.77 -9.98 18.65
CA VAL A 328 8.91 -10.16 17.76
C VAL A 328 10.11 -9.35 18.27
N MET A 329 9.88 -8.13 18.78
CA MET A 329 10.93 -7.32 19.42
C MET A 329 11.53 -7.99 20.66
N GLU A 330 10.71 -8.69 21.46
CA GLU A 330 11.21 -9.48 22.59
C GLU A 330 12.12 -10.64 22.16
N ARG A 331 11.85 -11.23 20.99
CA ARG A 331 12.66 -12.33 20.44
C ARG A 331 13.98 -11.85 19.84
N ASP A 332 13.98 -10.76 19.12
CA ASP A 332 15.17 -10.16 18.52
C ASP A 332 15.02 -8.62 18.44
N PRO A 333 15.50 -7.90 19.49
CA PRO A 333 15.43 -6.44 19.50
C PRO A 333 16.23 -5.78 18.37
N PHE A 334 17.12 -6.50 17.69
CA PHE A 334 17.89 -5.99 16.55
C PHE A 334 17.21 -6.24 15.19
N ALA A 335 16.21 -7.12 15.11
CA ALA A 335 15.47 -7.39 13.88
C ALA A 335 14.62 -6.18 13.42
N LEU A 336 14.36 -5.23 14.30
CA LEU A 336 13.49 -4.07 14.04
C LEU A 336 14.32 -2.79 14.06
N GLY A 337 14.72 -2.32 12.91
CA GLY A 337 15.43 -1.04 12.76
C GLY A 337 14.61 0.12 13.34
N GLY A 338 15.10 0.70 14.43
CA GLY A 338 14.71 2.01 14.94
C GLY A 338 13.28 2.16 15.46
N ALA A 339 13.09 1.93 16.75
CA ALA A 339 11.87 2.37 17.44
C ALA A 339 11.68 3.90 17.30
N THR A 340 10.49 4.32 16.90
CA THR A 340 10.10 5.73 16.96
C THR A 340 10.14 6.20 18.42
N ASN A 341 10.76 7.34 18.69
CA ASN A 341 10.94 7.88 20.05
C ASN A 341 9.61 8.26 20.75
N MET A 342 8.48 8.21 20.05
CA MET A 342 7.16 8.57 20.59
C MET A 342 6.09 7.60 20.09
N GLY A 343 5.35 6.99 21.01
CA GLY A 343 4.23 6.12 20.67
C GLY A 343 3.04 6.88 20.07
N MET A 344 2.24 6.23 19.21
CA MET A 344 1.06 6.84 18.57
C MET A 344 0.06 7.43 19.57
N VAL A 345 -0.17 6.76 20.70
CA VAL A 345 -1.09 7.26 21.75
C VAL A 345 -0.55 8.53 22.39
N GLU A 346 0.74 8.55 22.69
CA GLU A 346 1.42 9.73 23.26
C GLU A 346 1.37 10.91 22.29
N MET A 347 1.64 10.68 21.00
CA MET A 347 1.51 11.68 19.95
C MET A 347 0.09 12.28 19.89
N LEU A 348 -0.93 11.42 19.89
CA LEU A 348 -2.33 11.87 19.85
C LEU A 348 -2.68 12.70 21.09
N VAL A 349 -2.33 12.24 22.29
CA VAL A 349 -2.63 12.94 23.55
C VAL A 349 -1.92 14.30 23.58
N THR A 350 -0.63 14.33 23.23
CA THR A 350 0.15 15.57 23.20
C THR A 350 -0.37 16.53 22.14
N GLY A 351 -0.65 16.03 20.92
CA GLY A 351 -1.17 16.83 19.83
C GLY A 351 -2.55 17.44 20.13
N VAL A 352 -3.46 16.67 20.71
CA VAL A 352 -4.78 17.17 21.13
C VAL A 352 -4.63 18.21 22.25
N LYS A 353 -3.71 18.00 23.19
CA LYS A 353 -3.43 18.96 24.26
C LYS A 353 -2.93 20.29 23.71
N GLU A 354 -1.94 20.27 22.81
CA GLU A 354 -1.41 21.48 22.16
C GLU A 354 -2.46 22.17 21.26
N LEU A 355 -3.30 21.39 20.59
CA LEU A 355 -4.35 21.92 19.71
C LEU A 355 -5.44 22.67 20.50
N LEU A 356 -5.90 22.11 21.64
CA LEU A 356 -7.12 22.55 22.35
C LEU A 356 -6.86 23.31 23.64
N ILE A 357 -5.79 23.05 24.38
CA ILE A 357 -5.65 23.45 25.78
C ILE A 357 -4.36 24.22 26.06
N GLY A 358 -3.23 23.79 25.53
CA GLY A 358 -1.92 24.18 26.03
C GLY A 358 -1.24 25.28 25.28
N PRO A 359 -0.08 25.76 25.78
CA PRO A 359 0.80 26.54 24.93
C PRO A 359 1.26 25.65 23.78
N ARG A 360 1.16 26.18 22.56
CA ARG A 360 1.63 25.50 21.35
C ARG A 360 3.14 25.66 21.23
N SER A 361 3.85 24.56 20.98
CA SER A 361 5.28 24.62 20.66
C SER A 361 5.50 25.40 19.36
N GLU A 362 6.68 26.00 19.20
CA GLU A 362 7.06 26.70 17.97
C GLU A 362 6.94 25.77 16.76
N LYS A 363 7.45 24.54 16.86
CA LYS A 363 7.32 23.53 15.80
C LYS A 363 5.87 23.27 15.42
N PHE A 364 4.97 23.15 16.41
CA PHE A 364 3.53 22.96 16.16
C PHE A 364 2.92 24.11 15.38
N GLN A 365 3.26 25.35 15.72
CA GLN A 365 2.76 26.54 15.02
C GLN A 365 3.27 26.59 13.58
N VAL A 366 4.59 26.44 13.37
CA VAL A 366 5.22 26.47 12.05
C VAL A 366 4.65 25.37 11.14
N ILE A 367 4.59 24.14 11.62
CA ILE A 367 4.05 23.02 10.84
C ILE A 367 2.58 23.21 10.51
N THR A 368 1.77 23.69 11.45
CA THR A 368 0.36 23.98 11.19
C THR A 368 0.20 25.04 10.09
N ASP A 369 0.99 26.11 10.13
CA ASP A 369 0.97 27.16 9.10
C ASP A 369 1.44 26.65 7.74
N LEU A 370 2.48 25.82 7.70
CA LEU A 370 2.94 25.18 6.48
C LEU A 370 1.88 24.25 5.88
N MET A 371 1.23 23.43 6.69
CA MET A 371 0.15 22.54 6.28
C MET A 371 -1.05 23.32 5.73
N VAL A 372 -1.48 24.40 6.40
CA VAL A 372 -2.56 25.27 5.89
C VAL A 372 -2.15 25.92 4.55
N LYS A 373 -0.93 26.40 4.41
CA LYS A 373 -0.42 26.93 3.14
C LYS A 373 -0.39 25.86 2.05
N ALA A 374 0.05 24.64 2.39
CA ALA A 374 0.07 23.52 1.46
C ALA A 374 -1.35 23.15 0.98
N PHE A 375 -2.34 23.05 1.87
CA PHE A 375 -3.74 22.83 1.50
C PHE A 375 -4.28 23.86 0.50
N LEU A 376 -3.90 25.12 0.69
CA LEU A 376 -4.39 26.23 -0.15
C LEU A 376 -3.65 26.36 -1.49
N ARG A 377 -2.36 26.03 -1.53
CA ARG A 377 -1.46 26.40 -2.64
C ARG A 377 -0.71 25.25 -3.29
N THR A 378 -0.34 24.21 -2.54
CA THR A 378 0.41 23.09 -3.11
C THR A 378 -0.50 22.27 -4.01
N GLU A 379 -0.09 22.09 -5.24
CA GLU A 379 -0.83 21.29 -6.20
C GLU A 379 -0.69 19.79 -5.88
N LEU A 380 -1.82 19.13 -5.69
CA LEU A 380 -1.92 17.69 -5.37
C LEU A 380 -2.18 16.85 -6.62
N SER A 381 -2.70 17.45 -7.68
CA SER A 381 -3.10 16.76 -8.90
C SER A 381 -3.29 17.76 -10.04
N PHE A 382 -3.60 17.27 -11.24
CA PHE A 382 -4.00 18.13 -12.36
C PHE A 382 -5.32 18.90 -12.09
N LEU A 383 -6.06 18.56 -11.04
CA LEU A 383 -7.23 19.33 -10.58
C LEU A 383 -6.82 20.53 -9.71
N GLY A 384 -5.55 20.63 -9.33
CA GLY A 384 -4.94 21.72 -8.57
C GLY A 384 -4.70 21.41 -7.11
N SER A 385 -4.73 22.45 -6.27
CA SER A 385 -4.46 22.34 -4.84
C SER A 385 -5.59 21.67 -4.05
N GLY A 386 -5.29 21.29 -2.81
CA GLY A 386 -6.24 20.64 -1.92
C GLY A 386 -7.58 21.37 -1.81
N ILE A 387 -7.57 22.69 -1.70
CA ILE A 387 -8.81 23.51 -1.65
C ILE A 387 -9.60 23.45 -2.95
N ARG A 388 -8.96 23.40 -4.12
CA ARG A 388 -9.66 23.29 -5.41
C ARG A 388 -10.34 21.93 -5.54
N ILE A 389 -9.64 20.85 -5.17
CA ILE A 389 -10.20 19.49 -5.18
C ILE A 389 -11.37 19.41 -4.18
N PHE A 390 -11.25 19.99 -3.01
CA PHE A 390 -12.33 20.11 -2.02
C PHE A 390 -13.58 20.78 -2.60
N ILE A 391 -13.41 21.91 -3.32
CA ILE A 391 -14.54 22.62 -3.98
C ILE A 391 -15.20 21.73 -5.04
N ILE A 392 -14.40 21.01 -5.86
CA ILE A 392 -14.93 20.10 -6.88
C ILE A 392 -15.75 18.98 -6.22
N ILE A 393 -15.22 18.33 -5.19
CA ILE A 393 -15.92 17.27 -4.45
C ILE A 393 -17.23 17.81 -3.85
N THR A 394 -17.18 18.99 -3.22
CA THR A 394 -18.36 19.64 -2.65
C THR A 394 -19.43 19.91 -3.71
N ALA A 395 -19.02 20.39 -4.89
CA ALA A 395 -19.94 20.61 -6.01
C ALA A 395 -20.58 19.30 -6.49
N VAL A 396 -19.83 18.20 -6.58
CA VAL A 396 -20.36 16.88 -6.93
C VAL A 396 -21.41 16.41 -5.90
N PHE A 397 -21.14 16.57 -4.62
CA PHE A 397 -22.11 16.25 -3.56
C PHE A 397 -23.34 17.15 -3.60
N ALA A 398 -23.20 18.45 -3.88
CA ALA A 398 -24.32 19.39 -4.01
C ALA A 398 -25.22 18.98 -5.18
N VAL A 399 -24.64 18.68 -6.34
CA VAL A 399 -25.38 18.18 -7.50
C VAL A 399 -26.10 16.87 -7.17
N ALA A 400 -25.41 15.91 -6.54
CA ALA A 400 -26.01 14.66 -6.12
C ALA A 400 -27.17 14.87 -5.15
N ALA A 401 -27.03 15.76 -4.18
CA ALA A 401 -28.07 16.07 -3.19
C ALA A 401 -29.36 16.63 -3.87
N VAL A 402 -29.20 17.58 -4.80
CA VAL A 402 -30.34 18.18 -5.53
C VAL A 402 -31.03 17.16 -6.43
N LEU A 403 -30.31 16.20 -6.98
CA LEU A 403 -30.83 15.19 -7.88
C LEU A 403 -31.50 14.00 -7.17
N ASN A 404 -31.22 13.79 -5.87
CA ASN A 404 -31.78 12.71 -5.08
C ASN A 404 -33.21 12.97 -4.63
N ASP A 405 -33.96 11.90 -4.31
CA ASP A 405 -35.20 11.98 -3.55
C ASP A 405 -34.91 12.39 -2.08
N LYS A 406 -35.97 12.64 -1.30
CA LYS A 406 -35.82 13.08 0.11
C LYS A 406 -34.96 12.15 0.97
N LYS A 407 -35.06 10.82 0.77
CA LYS A 407 -34.27 9.84 1.51
C LYS A 407 -32.82 9.82 1.01
N GLY A 408 -32.62 9.83 -0.28
CA GLY A 408 -31.28 9.91 -0.90
C GLY A 408 -30.58 11.23 -0.59
N PHE A 409 -31.31 12.35 -0.55
CA PHE A 409 -30.80 13.65 -0.09
C PHE A 409 -30.19 13.56 1.31
N LEU A 410 -30.95 13.02 2.26
CA LEU A 410 -30.47 12.90 3.66
C LEU A 410 -29.21 12.03 3.74
N ARG A 411 -29.18 10.88 3.04
CA ARG A 411 -28.00 10.02 2.98
C ARG A 411 -26.81 10.70 2.32
N THR A 412 -27.05 11.46 1.25
CA THR A 412 -25.98 12.21 0.56
C THR A 412 -25.37 13.28 1.47
N VAL A 413 -26.22 14.06 2.15
CA VAL A 413 -25.76 15.09 3.11
C VAL A 413 -25.03 14.45 4.28
N THR A 414 -25.54 13.36 4.84
CA THR A 414 -24.87 12.63 5.92
C THR A 414 -23.49 12.14 5.47
N LEU A 415 -23.40 11.52 4.28
CA LEU A 415 -22.14 11.04 3.72
C LEU A 415 -21.14 12.20 3.52
N TYR A 416 -21.59 13.35 3.01
CA TYR A 416 -20.76 14.54 2.84
C TYR A 416 -20.26 15.09 4.17
N VAL A 417 -21.16 15.34 5.13
CA VAL A 417 -20.81 15.94 6.42
C VAL A 417 -19.86 15.04 7.21
N THR A 418 -20.16 13.73 7.26
CA THR A 418 -19.31 12.80 7.99
C THR A 418 -17.96 12.60 7.33
N SER A 419 -17.88 12.58 6.00
CA SER A 419 -16.60 12.54 5.29
C SER A 419 -15.81 13.84 5.43
N LEU A 420 -16.47 15.00 5.52
CA LEU A 420 -15.80 16.28 5.80
C LEU A 420 -15.20 16.29 7.21
N ILE A 421 -15.95 15.84 8.21
CA ILE A 421 -15.44 15.69 9.59
C ILE A 421 -14.25 14.71 9.61
N GLY A 422 -14.39 13.59 8.91
CA GLY A 422 -13.31 12.62 8.75
C GLY A 422 -12.07 13.21 8.08
N PHE A 423 -12.24 14.06 7.06
CA PHE A 423 -11.13 14.78 6.42
C PHE A 423 -10.39 15.69 7.38
N VAL A 424 -11.14 16.49 8.14
CA VAL A 424 -10.54 17.38 9.14
C VAL A 424 -9.74 16.57 10.18
N GLY A 425 -10.31 15.48 10.69
CA GLY A 425 -9.62 14.60 11.62
C GLY A 425 -8.36 13.98 11.01
N TYR A 426 -8.44 13.49 9.77
CA TYR A 426 -7.32 12.94 9.03
C TYR A 426 -6.22 13.97 8.79
N TYR A 427 -6.59 15.20 8.44
CA TYR A 427 -5.65 16.29 8.21
C TYR A 427 -4.94 16.72 9.51
N VAL A 428 -5.69 16.85 10.61
CA VAL A 428 -5.13 17.14 11.95
C VAL A 428 -4.19 16.04 12.40
N PHE A 429 -4.53 14.77 12.15
CA PHE A 429 -3.64 13.65 12.44
C PHE A 429 -2.31 13.77 11.70
N HIS A 430 -2.31 14.20 10.43
CA HIS A 430 -1.07 14.45 9.68
C HIS A 430 -0.26 15.61 10.24
N ILE A 431 -0.90 16.69 10.73
CA ILE A 431 -0.18 17.74 11.46
C ILE A 431 0.59 17.12 12.63
N PHE A 432 -0.05 16.25 13.41
CA PHE A 432 0.62 15.59 14.54
C PHE A 432 1.78 14.69 14.08
N LEU A 433 1.64 13.94 12.98
CA LEU A 433 2.73 13.15 12.42
C LEU A 433 3.94 14.02 12.06
N TYR A 434 3.73 15.14 11.36
CA TYR A 434 4.82 16.05 11.00
C TYR A 434 5.44 16.72 12.22
N VAL A 435 4.66 17.05 13.24
CA VAL A 435 5.18 17.70 14.45
C VAL A 435 6.02 16.74 15.30
N TYR A 436 5.55 15.50 15.51
CA TYR A 436 6.11 14.62 16.54
C TYR A 436 6.92 13.44 15.99
N ILE A 437 6.63 12.97 14.78
CA ILE A 437 7.27 11.77 14.20
C ILE A 437 8.33 12.16 13.17
N PHE A 438 8.00 13.07 12.24
CA PHE A 438 8.96 13.52 11.23
C PHE A 438 9.92 14.54 11.86
N LYS A 439 11.23 14.23 11.86
CA LYS A 439 12.28 15.07 12.42
C LYS A 439 12.49 16.33 11.56
N ASP A 440 13.64 16.44 10.92
CA ASP A 440 14.01 17.61 10.10
C ASP A 440 13.19 17.72 8.82
N ASN A 441 12.79 16.57 8.25
CA ASN A 441 11.92 16.49 7.07
C ASN A 441 10.51 17.11 7.26
N ALA A 442 10.13 17.40 8.51
CA ALA A 442 8.84 18.02 8.84
C ALA A 442 8.70 19.43 8.25
N TYR A 443 9.75 20.23 8.27
CA TYR A 443 9.72 21.63 7.80
C TYR A 443 9.61 21.75 6.27
N GLU A 444 10.01 20.73 5.54
CA GLU A 444 9.86 20.64 4.09
C GLU A 444 8.54 19.96 3.65
N LEU A 445 7.75 19.46 4.60
CA LEU A 445 6.57 18.65 4.36
C LEU A 445 6.84 17.49 3.36
N VAL A 446 7.94 16.78 3.56
CA VAL A 446 8.36 15.68 2.68
C VAL A 446 7.21 14.69 2.48
N SER A 447 6.96 14.30 1.23
CA SER A 447 5.86 13.41 0.83
C SER A 447 4.45 13.87 1.19
N TYR A 448 4.22 15.17 1.41
CA TYR A 448 2.88 15.73 1.73
C TYR A 448 1.79 15.23 0.80
N ASN A 449 2.03 15.24 -0.51
CA ASN A 449 1.06 14.79 -1.51
C ASN A 449 0.66 13.33 -1.27
N ARG A 450 1.62 12.44 -1.11
CA ARG A 450 1.43 11.00 -0.90
C ARG A 450 0.64 10.68 0.37
N TYR A 451 0.82 11.48 1.44
CA TYR A 451 0.08 11.25 2.68
C TYR A 451 -1.36 11.78 2.63
N ILE A 452 -1.64 12.78 1.81
CA ILE A 452 -2.95 13.42 1.79
C ILE A 452 -3.88 12.86 0.70
N TYR A 453 -3.36 12.46 -0.46
CA TYR A 453 -4.21 12.02 -1.57
C TYR A 453 -5.01 10.72 -1.32
N PRO A 454 -4.61 9.77 -0.44
CA PRO A 454 -5.46 8.61 -0.15
C PRO A 454 -6.86 9.00 0.32
N TYR A 455 -6.95 10.06 1.12
CA TYR A 455 -8.26 10.57 1.55
C TYR A 455 -9.05 11.16 0.39
N TYR A 456 -8.41 11.95 -0.45
CA TYR A 456 -9.08 12.56 -1.61
C TYR A 456 -9.56 11.52 -2.62
N ILE A 457 -8.83 10.43 -2.85
CA ILE A 457 -9.26 9.30 -3.68
C ILE A 457 -10.59 8.74 -3.14
N GLY A 458 -10.63 8.41 -1.85
CA GLY A 458 -11.85 7.94 -1.20
C GLY A 458 -12.98 8.95 -1.30
N TRP A 459 -12.69 10.22 -1.06
CA TRP A 459 -13.69 11.28 -1.00
C TRP A 459 -14.31 11.59 -2.38
N MET A 460 -13.52 11.56 -3.44
CA MET A 460 -14.03 11.64 -4.82
C MET A 460 -14.96 10.46 -5.14
N CYS A 461 -14.59 9.25 -4.73
CA CYS A 461 -15.45 8.08 -4.87
C CYS A 461 -16.77 8.25 -4.11
N PHE A 462 -16.75 8.82 -2.90
CA PHE A 462 -17.99 9.07 -2.13
C PHE A 462 -18.92 10.06 -2.85
N GLY A 463 -18.38 11.09 -3.49
CA GLY A 463 -19.15 11.99 -4.35
C GLY A 463 -19.85 11.24 -5.51
N VAL A 464 -19.11 10.34 -6.15
CA VAL A 464 -19.68 9.46 -7.21
C VAL A 464 -20.70 8.48 -6.64
N PHE A 465 -20.50 7.93 -5.43
CA PHE A 465 -21.51 7.07 -4.78
C PHE A 465 -22.80 7.82 -4.52
N ALA A 466 -22.73 9.10 -4.14
CA ALA A 466 -23.91 9.96 -3.99
C ALA A 466 -24.65 10.18 -5.33
N LEU A 467 -23.90 10.38 -6.45
CA LEU A 467 -24.50 10.41 -7.80
C LEU A 467 -25.11 9.07 -8.20
N CYS A 468 -24.45 7.95 -7.89
CA CYS A 468 -25.00 6.62 -8.15
C CYS A 468 -26.30 6.37 -7.37
N LEU A 469 -26.38 6.86 -6.13
CA LEU A 469 -27.60 6.83 -5.34
C LEU A 469 -28.71 7.65 -5.99
N ALA A 470 -28.39 8.83 -6.53
CA ALA A 470 -29.33 9.69 -7.26
C ALA A 470 -29.82 9.03 -8.57
N VAL A 471 -28.97 8.30 -9.27
CA VAL A 471 -29.39 7.49 -10.45
C VAL A 471 -30.42 6.42 -10.06
N LYS A 472 -30.30 5.87 -8.86
CA LYS A 472 -31.17 4.81 -8.34
C LYS A 472 -32.52 5.37 -7.84
N ASN A 473 -32.48 6.40 -6.99
CA ASN A 473 -33.60 6.85 -6.18
C ASN A 473 -34.15 8.22 -6.57
N GLY A 474 -33.46 8.97 -7.42
CA GLY A 474 -33.76 10.34 -7.73
C GLY A 474 -34.22 10.59 -9.18
N ARG A 475 -33.82 11.74 -9.72
CA ARG A 475 -34.10 12.15 -11.12
C ARG A 475 -33.20 11.39 -12.08
N ARG A 476 -33.55 10.14 -12.38
CA ARG A 476 -32.72 9.14 -13.06
C ARG A 476 -32.01 9.65 -14.32
N PHE A 477 -32.67 10.40 -15.19
CA PHE A 477 -32.05 10.92 -16.41
C PHE A 477 -30.96 11.95 -16.11
N LEU A 478 -31.28 12.99 -15.33
CA LEU A 478 -30.34 14.05 -14.96
C LEU A 478 -29.17 13.50 -14.14
N SER A 479 -29.42 12.55 -13.22
CA SER A 479 -28.39 11.92 -12.43
C SER A 479 -27.42 11.07 -13.26
N LYS A 480 -27.95 10.36 -14.27
CA LYS A 480 -27.10 9.67 -15.25
C LYS A 480 -26.23 10.66 -16.03
N THR A 481 -26.84 11.73 -16.53
CA THR A 481 -26.12 12.78 -17.24
C THR A 481 -25.02 13.37 -16.37
N ALA A 482 -25.29 13.72 -15.11
CA ALA A 482 -24.29 14.23 -14.17
C ALA A 482 -23.14 13.23 -13.94
N LEU A 483 -23.45 11.94 -13.73
CA LEU A 483 -22.46 10.89 -13.59
C LEU A 483 -21.57 10.76 -14.84
N PHE A 484 -22.18 10.76 -16.03
CA PHE A 484 -21.47 10.67 -17.29
C PHE A 484 -20.61 11.91 -17.56
N CYS A 485 -21.13 13.12 -17.28
CA CYS A 485 -20.37 14.36 -17.42
C CYS A 485 -19.16 14.39 -16.49
N PHE A 486 -19.34 14.06 -15.23
CA PHE A 486 -18.23 14.07 -14.26
C PHE A 486 -17.17 13.03 -14.62
N SER A 487 -17.56 11.77 -14.87
CA SER A 487 -16.62 10.74 -15.29
C SER A 487 -15.98 11.04 -16.65
N GLY A 488 -16.73 11.64 -17.59
CA GLY A 488 -16.23 12.07 -18.89
C GLY A 488 -15.20 13.20 -18.79
N ILE A 489 -15.43 14.18 -17.89
CA ILE A 489 -14.45 15.24 -17.61
C ILE A 489 -13.14 14.63 -17.08
N ILE A 490 -13.21 13.71 -16.12
CA ILE A 490 -12.01 13.01 -15.59
C ILE A 490 -11.30 12.26 -16.72
N LEU A 491 -12.03 11.57 -17.59
CA LEU A 491 -11.47 10.86 -18.75
C LEU A 491 -10.76 11.82 -19.74
N VAL A 492 -11.36 12.97 -20.03
CA VAL A 492 -10.75 13.98 -20.92
C VAL A 492 -9.50 14.56 -20.27
N LEU A 493 -9.55 14.91 -18.99
CA LEU A 493 -8.40 15.43 -18.26
C LEU A 493 -7.29 14.38 -18.18
N PHE A 494 -7.62 13.13 -17.89
CA PHE A 494 -6.69 12.01 -17.97
C PHE A 494 -6.00 11.96 -19.34
N HIS A 495 -6.76 12.01 -20.43
CA HIS A 495 -6.20 12.00 -21.79
C HIS A 495 -5.25 13.18 -22.05
N VAL A 496 -5.62 14.38 -21.58
CA VAL A 496 -4.80 15.61 -21.80
C VAL A 496 -3.49 15.58 -21.00
N TYR A 497 -3.52 15.05 -19.78
CA TYR A 497 -2.37 15.11 -18.88
C TYR A 497 -1.53 13.82 -18.85
N THR A 498 -2.04 12.72 -19.40
CA THR A 498 -1.32 11.44 -19.37
C THR A 498 -0.31 11.34 -20.51
N ASP A 499 0.87 10.91 -20.17
CA ASP A 499 1.83 10.40 -21.14
C ASP A 499 1.59 8.90 -21.32
N TYR A 500 1.04 8.51 -22.48
CA TYR A 500 0.68 7.12 -22.74
C TYR A 500 1.90 6.19 -22.87
N GLU A 501 3.05 6.72 -23.24
CA GLU A 501 4.28 5.92 -23.27
C GLU A 501 4.63 5.41 -21.88
N TYR A 502 4.52 6.25 -20.87
CA TYR A 502 4.74 5.87 -19.47
C TYR A 502 3.76 4.84 -18.93
N LEU A 503 2.51 4.87 -19.36
CA LEU A 503 1.53 3.86 -18.94
C LEU A 503 1.92 2.43 -19.31
N PHE A 504 2.69 2.27 -20.38
CA PHE A 504 3.08 0.96 -20.91
C PHE A 504 4.53 0.58 -20.58
N ILE A 505 5.40 1.53 -20.33
CA ILE A 505 6.81 1.30 -19.98
C ILE A 505 6.96 1.11 -18.48
N GLY A 506 6.21 1.86 -17.68
CA GLY A 506 6.11 1.66 -16.24
C GLY A 506 7.23 2.26 -15.39
N CYS A 507 8.27 2.87 -15.99
CA CYS A 507 9.38 3.46 -15.24
C CYS A 507 10.17 4.48 -16.04
N ALA A 508 10.92 5.35 -15.35
CA ALA A 508 11.89 6.22 -15.98
C ALA A 508 13.07 5.39 -16.53
N GLU A 509 13.50 5.68 -17.75
CA GLU A 509 14.61 4.97 -18.41
C GLU A 509 15.87 4.92 -17.52
N ARG A 510 16.18 6.01 -16.83
CA ARG A 510 17.29 6.09 -15.88
C ARG A 510 17.18 5.07 -14.73
N ASN A 511 16.00 4.95 -14.11
CA ASN A 511 15.77 4.03 -12.99
C ASN A 511 15.94 2.59 -13.46
N PHE A 512 15.45 2.28 -14.66
CA PHE A 512 15.56 0.97 -15.26
C PHE A 512 17.02 0.61 -15.59
N ALA A 513 17.80 1.55 -16.13
CA ALA A 513 19.23 1.35 -16.42
C ALA A 513 20.03 1.08 -15.14
N THR A 514 19.83 1.87 -14.09
CA THR A 514 20.48 1.68 -12.79
C THR A 514 20.11 0.31 -12.19
N ARG A 515 18.82 -0.05 -12.20
CA ARG A 515 18.33 -1.33 -11.73
C ARG A 515 18.98 -2.52 -12.43
N ARG A 516 19.05 -2.47 -13.77
CA ARG A 516 19.69 -3.52 -14.58
C ARG A 516 21.19 -3.63 -14.32
N SER A 517 21.91 -2.52 -14.26
CA SER A 517 23.34 -2.52 -13.96
C SER A 517 23.63 -3.24 -12.64
N ILE A 518 22.87 -2.93 -11.58
CA ILE A 518 23.05 -3.56 -10.27
C ILE A 518 22.65 -5.04 -10.31
N GLN A 519 21.55 -5.38 -11.00
CA GLN A 519 21.17 -6.78 -11.17
C GLN A 519 22.26 -7.60 -11.84
N THR A 520 22.82 -7.09 -12.94
CA THR A 520 23.92 -7.79 -13.66
C THR A 520 25.14 -8.00 -12.75
N LYS A 521 25.46 -7.02 -11.89
CA LYS A 521 26.56 -7.14 -10.90
C LYS A 521 26.25 -8.16 -9.80
N ALA A 522 25.01 -8.17 -9.29
CA ALA A 522 24.56 -9.14 -8.30
C ALA A 522 24.58 -10.56 -8.89
N ASP A 523 24.05 -10.75 -10.10
CA ASP A 523 24.08 -12.03 -10.82
C ASP A 523 25.52 -12.52 -11.08
N TYR A 524 26.45 -11.60 -11.35
CA TYR A 524 27.86 -11.93 -11.49
C TYR A 524 28.50 -12.49 -10.20
N LEU A 525 28.04 -12.05 -9.05
CA LEU A 525 28.53 -12.45 -7.73
C LEU A 525 27.76 -13.62 -7.10
N ASP A 526 26.70 -14.11 -7.73
CA ASP A 526 25.78 -15.10 -7.17
C ASP A 526 26.45 -16.42 -6.73
N ASP A 527 27.54 -16.82 -7.43
CA ASP A 527 28.31 -18.04 -7.13
C ASP A 527 29.24 -17.92 -5.91
N VAL A 528 29.47 -16.71 -5.39
CA VAL A 528 30.42 -16.46 -4.28
C VAL A 528 29.76 -15.84 -3.04
N ILE A 529 28.58 -15.24 -3.17
CA ILE A 529 27.83 -14.68 -2.04
C ILE A 529 27.04 -15.80 -1.35
N ASN A 530 27.19 -15.92 -0.04
CA ASN A 530 26.41 -16.86 0.76
C ASN A 530 25.33 -16.10 1.54
N PRO A 531 24.14 -16.71 1.79
CA PRO A 531 23.04 -16.05 2.54
C PRO A 531 23.43 -15.54 3.94
N GLU A 532 24.43 -16.14 4.56
CA GLU A 532 24.95 -15.80 5.90
C GLU A 532 25.94 -14.63 5.89
N ASP A 533 26.36 -14.16 4.71
CA ASP A 533 27.29 -13.05 4.61
C ASP A 533 26.65 -11.75 5.08
N VAL A 534 27.34 -11.06 5.99
CA VAL A 534 27.03 -9.69 6.41
C VAL A 534 27.87 -8.76 5.56
N ILE A 535 27.25 -8.06 4.66
CA ILE A 535 27.92 -7.32 3.60
C ILE A 535 27.91 -5.81 3.91
N TYR A 536 29.08 -5.19 3.90
CA TYR A 536 29.17 -3.74 3.83
C TYR A 536 29.24 -3.32 2.35
N LEU A 537 28.28 -2.51 1.92
CA LEU A 537 28.25 -1.97 0.56
C LEU A 537 28.89 -0.59 0.53
N TYR A 538 29.89 -0.43 -0.33
CA TYR A 538 30.43 0.87 -0.71
C TYR A 538 30.09 1.19 -2.17
N SER A 539 29.46 2.35 -2.39
CA SER A 539 29.20 2.89 -3.72
C SER A 539 29.49 4.38 -3.71
N GLY A 540 30.57 4.79 -4.37
CA GLY A 540 31.04 6.16 -4.36
C GLY A 540 29.99 7.14 -4.93
N GLY A 541 29.58 8.13 -4.10
CA GLY A 541 28.60 9.14 -4.48
C GLY A 541 27.15 8.67 -4.53
N ASP A 542 26.83 7.48 -3.96
CA ASP A 542 25.45 7.02 -3.84
C ASP A 542 24.66 7.90 -2.84
N ASN A 543 23.41 8.16 -3.18
CA ASN A 543 22.45 8.84 -2.31
C ASN A 543 21.57 7.86 -1.52
N GLY A 544 21.90 6.58 -1.51
CA GLY A 544 21.15 5.47 -0.91
C GLY A 544 20.33 4.66 -1.91
N GLN A 545 20.13 5.11 -3.15
CA GLN A 545 19.33 4.39 -4.14
C GLN A 545 19.97 3.06 -4.55
N ARG A 546 21.27 3.05 -4.78
CA ARG A 546 22.00 1.84 -5.16
C ARG A 546 22.01 0.83 -4.01
N TRP A 547 22.20 1.32 -2.79
CA TRP A 547 22.13 0.48 -1.59
C TRP A 547 20.77 -0.22 -1.46
N PHE A 548 19.65 0.49 -1.65
CA PHE A 548 18.33 -0.13 -1.62
C PHE A 548 18.13 -1.16 -2.74
N ILE A 549 18.64 -0.89 -3.94
CA ILE A 549 18.54 -1.85 -5.05
C ILE A 549 19.36 -3.11 -4.73
N TYR A 550 20.59 -2.99 -4.19
CA TYR A 550 21.37 -4.14 -3.74
C TYR A 550 20.66 -4.91 -2.61
N THR A 551 20.08 -4.20 -1.65
CA THR A 551 19.28 -4.81 -0.58
C THR A 551 18.13 -5.64 -1.14
N HIS A 552 17.47 -5.17 -2.19
CA HIS A 552 16.43 -5.93 -2.87
C HIS A 552 17.01 -7.11 -3.69
N GLN A 553 18.14 -6.94 -4.37
CA GLN A 553 18.75 -8.02 -5.16
C GLN A 553 19.24 -9.16 -4.26
N LEU A 554 20.00 -8.82 -3.24
CA LEU A 554 20.62 -9.72 -2.26
C LEU A 554 19.77 -9.79 -0.98
N ALA A 555 18.46 -10.01 -1.12
CA ALA A 555 17.50 -9.89 -0.02
C ALA A 555 17.73 -10.87 1.14
N GLU A 556 18.43 -11.99 0.90
CA GLU A 556 18.80 -12.96 1.95
C GLU A 556 19.96 -12.45 2.82
N ASN A 557 20.74 -11.48 2.32
CA ASN A 557 21.89 -10.94 3.03
C ASN A 557 21.52 -9.72 3.88
N TYR A 558 22.24 -9.55 4.99
CA TYR A 558 22.21 -8.30 5.75
C TYR A 558 23.24 -7.33 5.17
N ILE A 559 22.76 -6.29 4.47
CA ILE A 559 23.60 -5.29 3.79
C ILE A 559 23.66 -4.02 4.63
N ILE A 560 24.85 -3.61 5.01
CA ILE A 560 25.08 -2.38 5.76
C ILE A 560 25.44 -1.27 4.77
N GLU A 561 24.75 -0.14 4.90
CA GLU A 561 25.04 1.05 4.11
C GLU A 561 26.35 1.74 4.54
N ASP A 562 26.91 2.52 3.62
CA ASP A 562 27.99 3.45 3.91
C ASP A 562 27.58 4.49 4.99
N PHE A 563 28.56 5.12 5.59
CA PHE A 563 28.35 6.06 6.70
C PHE A 563 29.14 7.35 6.48
N GLY A 564 28.57 8.45 6.91
CA GLY A 564 29.26 9.72 6.98
C GLY A 564 30.00 9.93 8.31
N VAL A 565 31.03 10.75 8.31
CA VAL A 565 31.70 11.29 9.49
C VAL A 565 31.49 12.79 9.49
N ASP A 566 31.24 13.38 10.67
CA ASP A 566 31.26 14.84 10.76
C ASP A 566 32.72 15.32 10.66
N THR A 567 33.02 15.98 9.55
CA THR A 567 34.36 16.42 9.18
C THR A 567 34.63 17.91 9.49
N THR A 568 33.67 18.56 10.17
CA THR A 568 33.74 20.00 10.44
C THR A 568 34.99 20.34 11.24
N GLY A 569 35.86 21.16 10.64
CA GLY A 569 37.09 21.64 11.27
C GLY A 569 38.25 20.63 11.34
N MET A 570 38.14 19.48 10.67
CA MET A 570 39.19 18.45 10.62
C MET A 570 40.14 18.66 9.43
N THR A 571 41.39 18.30 9.63
CA THR A 571 42.37 18.14 8.55
C THR A 571 42.09 16.86 7.75
N GLU A 572 42.67 16.73 6.55
CA GLU A 572 42.47 15.55 5.71
C GLU A 572 42.93 14.25 6.39
N GLU A 573 44.03 14.30 7.14
CA GLU A 573 44.55 13.16 7.88
C GLU A 573 43.63 12.76 9.05
N GLU A 574 43.11 13.74 9.78
CA GLU A 574 42.09 13.51 10.83
C GLU A 574 40.81 12.92 10.27
N ILE A 575 40.36 13.38 9.10
CA ILE A 575 39.19 12.84 8.40
C ILE A 575 39.43 11.36 8.07
N ARG A 576 40.55 11.02 7.43
CA ARG A 576 40.89 9.62 7.10
C ARG A 576 40.95 8.73 8.35
N THR A 577 41.57 9.22 9.43
CA THR A 577 41.66 8.51 10.69
C THR A 577 40.27 8.27 11.30
N ALA A 578 39.41 9.28 11.30
CA ALA A 578 38.05 9.18 11.82
C ALA A 578 37.20 8.18 11.03
N TYR A 579 37.33 8.18 9.69
CA TYR A 579 36.65 7.21 8.83
C TYR A 579 37.11 5.78 9.08
N ARG A 580 38.41 5.55 9.21
CA ARG A 580 38.99 4.25 9.53
C ARG A 580 38.52 3.70 10.89
N GLN A 581 38.53 4.54 11.92
CA GLN A 581 38.07 4.16 13.25
C GLN A 581 36.57 3.84 13.25
N LYS A 582 35.78 4.62 12.55
CA LYS A 582 34.33 4.39 12.44
C LYS A 582 34.02 3.11 11.67
N LEU A 583 34.77 2.83 10.59
CA LEU A 583 34.65 1.58 9.84
C LEU A 583 34.93 0.37 10.73
N TYR A 584 36.03 0.40 11.46
CA TYR A 584 36.42 -0.67 12.40
C TYR A 584 35.33 -0.93 13.43
N THR A 585 34.88 0.12 14.10
CA THR A 585 33.82 0.02 15.12
C THR A 585 32.56 -0.59 14.52
N ARG A 586 32.13 -0.08 13.36
CA ARG A 586 30.92 -0.55 12.70
C ARG A 586 31.01 -1.99 12.22
N PHE A 587 32.17 -2.39 11.69
CA PHE A 587 32.42 -3.76 11.24
C PHE A 587 32.38 -4.74 12.40
N THR A 588 33.03 -4.40 13.51
CA THR A 588 33.07 -5.23 14.72
C THR A 588 31.67 -5.35 15.35
N GLU A 589 30.97 -4.22 15.53
CA GLU A 589 29.63 -4.19 16.13
C GLU A 589 28.57 -4.95 15.29
N LYS A 590 28.68 -4.91 13.97
CA LYS A 590 27.71 -5.52 13.06
C LYS A 590 28.10 -6.92 12.59
N GLY A 591 29.34 -7.34 12.86
CA GLY A 591 29.88 -8.63 12.43
C GLY A 591 30.01 -8.72 10.91
N VAL A 592 30.53 -7.66 10.27
CA VAL A 592 30.70 -7.62 8.81
C VAL A 592 31.67 -8.71 8.37
N THR A 593 31.26 -9.55 7.45
CA THR A 593 32.08 -10.65 6.92
C THR A 593 32.68 -10.33 5.56
N HIS A 594 32.01 -9.49 4.78
CA HIS A 594 32.41 -9.16 3.41
C HIS A 594 32.18 -7.68 3.07
N VAL A 595 32.93 -7.19 2.11
CA VAL A 595 32.79 -5.84 1.52
C VAL A 595 32.47 -5.99 0.04
N LEU A 596 31.38 -5.36 -0.38
CA LEU A 596 31.01 -5.22 -1.79
C LEU A 596 31.27 -3.79 -2.24
N ILE A 597 32.10 -3.63 -3.25
CA ILE A 597 32.42 -2.33 -3.86
C ILE A 597 31.73 -2.27 -5.22
N ASP A 598 30.73 -1.42 -5.32
CA ASP A 598 29.97 -1.18 -6.55
C ASP A 598 30.65 -0.13 -7.45
N SER A 599 31.21 0.90 -6.81
CA SER A 599 32.10 1.89 -7.45
C SER A 599 33.01 2.49 -6.39
N SER A 600 34.31 2.67 -6.71
CA SER A 600 35.25 3.30 -5.79
C SER A 600 35.41 4.80 -6.08
N SER A 601 35.80 5.56 -5.05
CA SER A 601 36.23 6.95 -5.17
C SER A 601 37.73 7.05 -4.83
N GLU A 602 38.38 8.11 -5.28
CA GLU A 602 39.78 8.39 -4.88
C GLU A 602 39.92 8.45 -3.37
N PHE A 603 39.00 9.12 -2.69
CA PHE A 603 38.97 9.20 -1.23
C PHE A 603 38.91 7.81 -0.58
N PHE A 604 38.12 6.88 -1.11
CA PHE A 604 38.03 5.52 -0.58
C PHE A 604 39.35 4.77 -0.75
N ILE A 605 39.93 4.84 -1.94
CA ILE A 605 41.21 4.18 -2.24
C ILE A 605 42.32 4.75 -1.37
N ASP A 606 42.42 6.07 -1.25
CA ASP A 606 43.42 6.75 -0.42
C ASP A 606 43.25 6.49 1.08
N THR A 607 42.00 6.27 1.52
CA THR A 607 41.71 6.06 2.94
C THR A 607 41.87 4.60 3.36
N PHE A 608 41.53 3.65 2.48
CA PHE A 608 41.40 2.23 2.82
C PHE A 608 42.25 1.30 1.95
N GLY A 609 42.90 1.81 0.89
CA GLY A 609 43.61 0.98 -0.10
C GLY A 609 44.72 0.09 0.48
N ASP A 610 45.35 0.50 1.58
CA ASP A 610 46.36 -0.27 2.30
C ASP A 610 45.80 -1.45 3.12
N LEU A 611 44.49 -1.55 3.27
CA LEU A 611 43.83 -2.68 3.92
C LEU A 611 43.61 -3.87 2.97
N PHE A 612 43.80 -3.69 1.68
CA PHE A 612 43.61 -4.73 0.67
C PHE A 612 44.93 -5.54 0.47
N ASP A 613 44.82 -6.87 0.46
CA ASP A 613 45.96 -7.79 0.28
C ASP A 613 46.65 -7.61 -1.09
N VAL A 614 45.87 -7.18 -2.09
CA VAL A 614 46.35 -6.83 -3.41
C VAL A 614 46.00 -5.35 -3.64
N PRO A 615 46.89 -4.53 -4.25
CA PRO A 615 46.55 -3.14 -4.56
C PRO A 615 45.17 -3.06 -5.25
N MET A 616 44.28 -2.29 -4.63
CA MET A 616 42.93 -2.14 -5.15
C MET A 616 42.92 -1.34 -6.43
N ASP A 617 42.51 -1.96 -7.53
CA ASP A 617 42.23 -1.26 -8.77
C ASP A 617 40.95 -0.39 -8.64
N TYR A 618 40.89 0.67 -9.44
CA TYR A 618 39.69 1.52 -9.48
C TYR A 618 38.47 0.72 -9.97
N VAL A 619 37.45 0.62 -9.11
CA VAL A 619 36.17 -0.02 -9.48
C VAL A 619 35.26 1.03 -10.12
N GLY A 620 35.11 0.95 -11.45
CA GLY A 620 34.23 1.81 -12.21
C GLY A 620 32.75 1.38 -12.16
N LEU A 621 31.88 2.18 -12.78
CA LEU A 621 30.43 1.90 -12.81
C LEU A 621 30.07 0.57 -13.49
N ASP A 622 30.90 0.07 -14.40
CA ASP A 622 30.71 -1.22 -15.09
C ASP A 622 31.48 -2.38 -14.43
N SER A 623 31.99 -2.17 -13.23
CA SER A 623 32.79 -3.15 -12.51
C SER A 623 32.17 -3.37 -11.14
N VAL A 624 32.54 -4.49 -10.50
CA VAL A 624 32.19 -4.82 -9.10
C VAL A 624 33.33 -5.60 -8.48
N ALA A 625 33.54 -5.45 -7.19
CA ALA A 625 34.51 -6.25 -6.45
C ALA A 625 33.93 -6.68 -5.11
N TYR A 626 34.23 -7.92 -4.73
CA TYR A 626 33.76 -8.56 -3.51
C TYR A 626 34.96 -9.10 -2.73
N TYR A 627 35.09 -8.67 -1.47
CA TYR A 627 36.22 -8.96 -0.61
C TYR A 627 35.75 -9.59 0.67
N LYS A 628 36.53 -10.55 1.19
CA LYS A 628 36.38 -11.10 2.52
C LYS A 628 37.08 -10.24 3.55
N VAL A 629 36.46 -10.02 4.71
CA VAL A 629 37.06 -9.33 5.85
C VAL A 629 37.81 -10.33 6.71
N ASN A 630 39.10 -10.12 6.87
CA ASN A 630 39.97 -10.95 7.74
C ASN A 630 40.30 -10.14 8.99
N TYR A 631 39.69 -10.51 10.12
CA TYR A 631 39.93 -9.86 11.41
C TYR A 631 41.25 -10.35 12.04
N THR A 632 42.00 -9.42 12.64
CA THR A 632 43.12 -9.67 13.53
C THR A 632 42.77 -9.20 14.94
N ASP A 633 43.65 -9.38 15.94
CA ASP A 633 43.36 -8.98 17.31
C ASP A 633 43.05 -7.49 17.46
N ASP A 634 43.68 -6.63 16.64
CA ASP A 634 43.58 -5.17 16.76
C ASP A 634 42.97 -4.49 15.53
N TRP A 635 42.85 -5.19 14.39
CA TRP A 635 42.41 -4.58 13.13
C TRP A 635 41.81 -5.60 12.15
N PHE A 636 41.74 -5.27 10.87
CA PHE A 636 41.29 -6.16 9.80
C PHE A 636 41.98 -5.83 8.46
N SER A 637 41.94 -6.78 7.53
CA SER A 637 42.34 -6.64 6.14
C SER A 637 41.29 -7.23 5.20
N PHE A 638 41.42 -6.93 3.91
CA PHE A 638 40.52 -7.41 2.88
C PHE A 638 41.25 -8.31 1.89
N SER A 639 40.72 -9.52 1.68
CA SER A 639 41.19 -10.42 0.62
C SER A 639 40.17 -10.55 -0.48
N GLU A 640 40.60 -10.42 -1.74
CA GLU A 640 39.71 -10.50 -2.88
C GLU A 640 39.10 -11.90 -3.01
N VAL A 641 37.78 -11.95 -3.15
CA VAL A 641 37.02 -13.16 -3.45
C VAL A 641 36.70 -13.19 -4.95
N LYS A 642 36.16 -12.10 -5.48
CA LYS A 642 35.81 -11.97 -6.90
C LYS A 642 35.70 -10.51 -7.30
N GLY A 643 36.28 -10.16 -8.44
CA GLY A 643 36.17 -8.83 -9.01
C GLY A 643 36.30 -8.84 -10.53
N GLY A 644 35.78 -7.82 -11.17
CA GLY A 644 35.92 -7.67 -12.61
C GLY A 644 34.92 -6.73 -13.27
N VAL A 645 35.11 -6.52 -14.57
CA VAL A 645 34.19 -5.77 -15.44
C VAL A 645 33.02 -6.66 -15.78
N VAL A 646 31.83 -6.17 -15.52
CA VAL A 646 30.56 -6.87 -15.75
C VAL A 646 29.90 -6.26 -16.98
N LYS A 647 29.77 -7.05 -18.06
CA LYS A 647 29.21 -6.62 -19.35
C LYS A 647 27.73 -6.98 -19.49
#